data_003f7f1e947b512fc2459e42f96393f9
#
_entry.id   003f7f1e947b512fc2459e42f96393f9
#
_cell.length_a   1.000
_cell.length_b   1.000
_cell.length_c   1.000
_cell.angle_alpha   90.00
_cell.angle_beta   90.00
_cell.angle_gamma   90.00
#
_symmetry.space_group_name_H-M   'P 1'
#
loop_
_entity.id
_entity.type
_entity.pdbx_description
1 polymer ?
#
loop_
_entity_poly.entity_id
_entity_poly.type
_entity_poly.pdbx_seq_one_letter_code
_entity_poly.pdbx_strand_id
1 'polypeptide(L)'
;MKQKKESFVNHQIKSAILLTMDTIRVTLEPSQSGDAKNWKIANEGGEWPLTIIEVADHTIDLLLSKPYDFDQTNIVVCDSDTCYVEVRDVVRTDEFDDFFYYSGNDLGVTYTKEQTKVAVWAPIATKVNILLYKKWHDETGERYTCSRDGKGVWRAELDGDYESIWYLFEVYVNQSWRKVIDPYAKFLSINGQKAMIGDHAKTQLAQWPKLEPLSSPNDMIIYELHIRDFTIGRNNGIKHKGQFVGMTEEGTMDPHHLITGIDYLERMGITHVELLPVQEFGSIDESNRQDPNHYNWGYDTTHFFVPEGSYATDPYDGYSRNRELKLLIASLHKKQIRVIMDVVFNHLYIWEDSPLEQIVPGYFFRHTDENEMSNGTGVGNDFAAERNMARKMIVDAISYWIEEFHVDGFRFDLMGILDTETMKQVAKETKKATKDIFILGEGWDLPTSYPPELRAITDQARELPQIAFFQDRFRDGIKGSTFESIQPGFVSGNDFSIDEIVSGVRGSMELFSSPKQAINYVEAHDNHTLWDKLKEIHPHEETELLQKRHRLATSIVMLSQGIPFLHAGQEWFRTKYGCENSYNQPDWVNQFDWNQRAYFEKTVNYIRGLIKIRRAHPAFRMETYKAIKEHFHLMLVESDCIAYHLRNLGELDRWDDIIVIHNASLYKKRIPLPKNTDWYVVVDDHAASLIPLSKIGEDCVNVSPLSTWVCVNYKTK
;
A
#
# COMPACT_ATOMS: atom_id res chain seq x y z
N MET A 1 -71.15 40.76 -5.54
CA MET A 1 -70.58 39.62 -4.90
C MET A 1 -69.38 39.17 -5.78
N LYS A 2 -68.15 39.59 -5.44
CA LYS A 2 -66.93 39.11 -6.08
C LYS A 2 -66.34 38.03 -5.16
N GLN A 3 -66.43 36.76 -5.59
CA GLN A 3 -65.73 35.69 -4.95
C GLN A 3 -64.19 35.94 -5.13
N LYS A 4 -63.50 36.18 -4.04
CA LYS A 4 -62.00 36.03 -3.99
C LYS A 4 -61.73 34.57 -4.23
N LYS A 5 -61.09 34.26 -5.38
CA LYS A 5 -60.33 33.03 -5.55
C LYS A 5 -59.12 33.13 -4.62
N GLU A 6 -59.13 32.40 -3.53
CA GLU A 6 -57.93 32.06 -2.79
C GLU A 6 -57.04 31.22 -3.74
N SER A 7 -55.94 31.76 -4.16
CA SER A 7 -54.90 31.00 -4.88
C SER A 7 -54.24 30.08 -3.84
N PHE A 8 -54.53 28.81 -3.90
CA PHE A 8 -53.72 27.79 -3.24
C PHE A 8 -52.33 27.82 -3.90
N VAL A 9 -51.35 28.35 -3.21
CA VAL A 9 -49.94 28.24 -3.59
C VAL A 9 -49.52 26.85 -3.17
N ASN A 10 -49.36 25.94 -4.12
CA ASN A 10 -48.78 24.62 -3.88
C ASN A 10 -47.29 24.83 -3.69
N HIS A 11 -46.79 24.71 -2.47
CA HIS A 11 -45.35 24.60 -2.20
C HIS A 11 -44.93 23.17 -2.46
N GLN A 12 -44.07 22.98 -3.45
CA GLN A 12 -43.52 21.65 -3.75
C GLN A 12 -42.11 21.54 -3.22
N ILE A 13 -41.91 20.75 -2.16
CA ILE A 13 -40.59 20.43 -1.60
C ILE A 13 -39.92 19.45 -2.56
N LYS A 14 -38.78 19.86 -3.15
CA LYS A 14 -37.98 19.02 -4.06
C LYS A 14 -37.06 18.06 -3.32
N SER A 15 -36.42 18.54 -2.26
CA SER A 15 -35.50 17.73 -1.42
C SER A 15 -35.39 18.32 -0.03
N ALA A 16 -35.04 17.49 0.94
CA ALA A 16 -34.64 17.88 2.29
C ALA A 16 -33.37 17.09 2.69
N ILE A 17 -32.32 17.80 3.05
CA ILE A 17 -31.00 17.20 3.36
C ILE A 17 -30.55 17.67 4.74
N LEU A 18 -30.12 16.75 5.59
CA LEU A 18 -29.53 17.07 6.89
C LEU A 18 -28.07 17.54 6.66
N LEU A 19 -27.81 18.84 6.90
CA LEU A 19 -26.50 19.47 6.72
C LEU A 19 -25.59 19.30 7.93
N THR A 20 -26.14 19.55 9.13
CA THR A 20 -25.46 19.41 10.43
C THR A 20 -26.33 18.60 11.37
N MET A 21 -25.87 18.35 12.60
CA MET A 21 -26.63 17.59 13.60
C MET A 21 -27.99 18.22 13.96
N ASP A 22 -28.20 19.50 13.61
CA ASP A 22 -29.38 20.27 13.99
C ASP A 22 -29.98 21.13 12.84
N THR A 23 -29.41 21.07 11.62
CA THR A 23 -29.86 21.92 10.50
C THR A 23 -30.22 21.11 9.27
N ILE A 24 -31.42 21.37 8.73
CA ILE A 24 -31.94 20.74 7.49
C ILE A 24 -32.01 21.80 6.40
N ARG A 25 -31.43 21.53 5.23
CA ARG A 25 -31.68 22.33 4.00
C ARG A 25 -32.80 21.74 3.20
N VAL A 26 -33.78 22.56 2.90
CA VAL A 26 -34.90 22.22 2.01
C VAL A 26 -34.71 22.97 0.70
N THR A 27 -34.86 22.27 -0.43
CA THR A 27 -34.89 22.85 -1.76
C THR A 27 -36.31 22.86 -2.27
N LEU A 28 -36.78 23.99 -2.78
CA LEU A 28 -38.12 24.16 -3.36
C LEU A 28 -38.07 24.15 -4.90
N GLU A 29 -39.21 23.81 -5.54
CA GLU A 29 -39.37 23.97 -6.99
C GLU A 29 -39.26 25.48 -7.39
N PRO A 30 -38.69 25.79 -8.59
CA PRO A 30 -38.35 27.17 -9.01
C PRO A 30 -39.50 28.17 -9.07
N SER A 31 -40.73 27.76 -8.97
CA SER A 31 -41.94 28.64 -9.09
C SER A 31 -42.46 29.21 -7.76
N GLN A 32 -41.72 29.06 -6.66
CA GLN A 32 -42.27 29.27 -5.31
C GLN A 32 -41.43 30.18 -4.42
N SER A 33 -42.08 31.04 -3.62
CA SER A 33 -41.45 31.89 -2.61
C SER A 33 -41.43 31.22 -1.24
N GLY A 34 -40.31 31.37 -0.49
CA GLY A 34 -40.05 30.70 0.79
C GLY A 34 -40.84 31.17 2.03
N ASP A 35 -41.95 31.89 1.85
CA ASP A 35 -42.74 32.49 2.95
C ASP A 35 -43.66 31.50 3.70
N ALA A 36 -43.41 30.20 3.63
CA ALA A 36 -44.21 29.21 4.35
C ALA A 36 -44.03 29.34 5.87
N LYS A 37 -45.10 29.43 6.61
CA LYS A 37 -45.12 29.81 8.03
C LYS A 37 -45.06 28.66 9.03
N ASN A 38 -45.25 27.39 8.62
CA ASN A 38 -45.36 26.24 9.53
C ASN A 38 -44.49 25.06 9.11
N TRP A 39 -43.19 25.22 9.24
CA TRP A 39 -42.26 24.13 9.04
C TRP A 39 -42.19 23.21 10.27
N LYS A 40 -42.27 21.93 10.07
CA LYS A 40 -42.13 20.91 11.11
C LYS A 40 -41.29 19.75 10.63
N ILE A 41 -40.67 19.03 11.56
CA ILE A 41 -40.13 17.69 11.35
C ILE A 41 -41.05 16.68 12.06
N ALA A 42 -41.33 15.55 11.42
CA ALA A 42 -42.18 14.50 11.95
C ALA A 42 -41.51 13.13 11.80
N ASN A 43 -41.77 12.23 12.77
CA ASN A 43 -41.45 10.82 12.73
C ASN A 43 -42.46 10.02 13.57
N GLU A 44 -42.23 8.72 13.81
CA GLU A 44 -43.15 7.88 14.61
C GLU A 44 -43.36 8.41 16.05
N GLY A 45 -42.41 9.19 16.59
CA GLY A 45 -42.49 9.77 17.93
C GLY A 45 -43.27 11.08 18.03
N GLY A 46 -43.73 11.69 16.90
CA GLY A 46 -44.50 12.94 16.87
C GLY A 46 -44.02 13.98 15.87
N GLU A 47 -44.50 15.21 16.06
CA GLU A 47 -44.15 16.37 15.25
C GLU A 47 -43.52 17.47 16.10
N TRP A 48 -42.51 18.16 15.56
CA TRP A 48 -41.79 19.27 16.22
C TRP A 48 -41.61 20.45 15.26
N PRO A 49 -41.74 21.70 15.75
CA PRO A 49 -41.56 22.87 14.91
C PRO A 49 -40.08 23.02 14.48
N LEU A 50 -39.89 23.55 13.27
CA LEU A 50 -38.62 23.96 12.72
C LEU A 50 -38.56 25.49 12.64
N THR A 51 -37.38 26.08 12.86
CA THR A 51 -37.17 27.52 12.77
C THR A 51 -36.38 27.84 11.51
N ILE A 52 -36.87 28.77 10.67
CA ILE A 52 -36.15 29.26 9.51
C ILE A 52 -34.94 30.10 10.00
N ILE A 53 -33.76 29.76 9.56
CA ILE A 53 -32.49 30.47 9.87
C ILE A 53 -31.92 31.18 8.66
N GLU A 54 -32.11 30.64 7.45
CA GLU A 54 -31.66 31.23 6.21
C GLU A 54 -32.64 30.96 5.06
N VAL A 55 -32.74 31.89 4.13
CA VAL A 55 -33.51 31.74 2.89
C VAL A 55 -32.65 32.28 1.75
N ALA A 56 -32.37 31.44 0.75
CA ALA A 56 -31.63 31.84 -0.44
C ALA A 56 -32.28 31.20 -1.68
N ASP A 57 -32.56 32.03 -2.68
CA ASP A 57 -33.21 31.65 -3.96
C ASP A 57 -34.34 30.58 -3.81
N HIS A 58 -33.97 29.31 -3.94
CA HIS A 58 -34.87 28.16 -3.85
C HIS A 58 -34.55 27.24 -2.66
N THR A 59 -33.69 27.67 -1.73
CA THR A 59 -33.33 26.88 -0.54
C THR A 59 -33.71 27.57 0.75
N ILE A 60 -34.05 26.77 1.75
CA ILE A 60 -34.39 27.23 3.11
C ILE A 60 -33.64 26.34 4.09
N ASP A 61 -32.85 26.96 4.97
CA ASP A 61 -32.19 26.25 6.07
C ASP A 61 -33.07 26.36 7.33
N LEU A 62 -33.38 25.19 7.90
CA LEU A 62 -34.29 24.98 8.99
C LEU A 62 -33.56 24.43 10.21
N LEU A 63 -33.60 25.15 11.34
CA LEU A 63 -33.04 24.70 12.62
C LEU A 63 -34.02 23.78 13.35
N LEU A 64 -33.53 22.67 13.81
CA LEU A 64 -34.25 21.70 14.64
C LEU A 64 -34.42 22.25 16.07
N SER A 65 -35.59 22.02 16.65
CA SER A 65 -35.86 22.37 18.07
C SER A 65 -35.31 21.35 19.06
N LYS A 66 -34.89 20.16 18.58
CA LYS A 66 -34.24 19.08 19.32
C LYS A 66 -33.23 18.37 18.41
N PRO A 67 -32.24 17.62 18.94
CA PRO A 67 -31.29 16.83 18.13
C PRO A 67 -32.03 15.92 17.15
N TYR A 68 -31.48 15.75 15.94
CA TYR A 68 -31.99 14.86 14.91
C TYR A 68 -32.01 13.40 15.41
N ASP A 69 -33.11 12.73 15.14
CA ASP A 69 -33.33 11.33 15.53
C ASP A 69 -32.88 10.40 14.40
N PHE A 70 -31.69 9.84 14.54
CA PHE A 70 -31.10 8.91 13.55
C PHE A 70 -31.68 7.50 13.62
N ASP A 71 -32.52 7.21 14.65
CA ASP A 71 -33.08 5.88 14.85
C ASP A 71 -34.40 5.71 14.05
N GLN A 72 -34.91 6.78 13.49
CA GLN A 72 -36.18 6.80 12.79
C GLN A 72 -36.10 7.50 11.44
N THR A 73 -37.03 7.18 10.57
CA THR A 73 -37.28 7.93 9.35
C THR A 73 -37.92 9.27 9.67
N ASN A 74 -37.27 10.36 9.30
CA ASN A 74 -37.78 11.71 9.53
C ASN A 74 -38.28 12.33 8.22
N ILE A 75 -39.37 13.09 8.31
CA ILE A 75 -39.96 13.86 7.21
C ILE A 75 -40.09 15.34 7.59
N VAL A 76 -39.73 16.21 6.66
CA VAL A 76 -40.09 17.64 6.77
C VAL A 76 -41.51 17.80 6.26
N VAL A 77 -42.27 18.57 7.00
CA VAL A 77 -43.68 18.88 6.70
C VAL A 77 -43.83 20.39 6.59
N CYS A 78 -44.47 20.86 5.52
CA CYS A 78 -44.87 22.24 5.34
C CYS A 78 -46.29 22.28 4.79
N ASP A 79 -47.26 22.73 5.59
CA ASP A 79 -48.67 22.68 5.29
C ASP A 79 -49.16 21.27 4.87
N SER A 80 -49.41 21.03 3.57
CA SER A 80 -49.80 19.72 3.03
C SER A 80 -48.63 18.95 2.38
N ASP A 81 -47.47 19.59 2.22
CA ASP A 81 -46.34 18.98 1.55
C ASP A 81 -45.43 18.26 2.53
N THR A 82 -44.86 17.15 2.08
CA THR A 82 -43.95 16.35 2.89
C THR A 82 -42.74 15.89 2.04
N CYS A 83 -41.57 15.82 2.66
CA CYS A 83 -40.39 15.29 2.06
C CYS A 83 -39.55 14.53 3.10
N TYR A 84 -39.02 13.37 2.74
CA TYR A 84 -38.06 12.64 3.57
C TYR A 84 -36.77 13.40 3.72
N VAL A 85 -36.21 13.38 4.93
CA VAL A 85 -34.91 13.96 5.19
C VAL A 85 -33.83 12.94 4.79
N GLU A 86 -33.05 13.30 3.79
CA GLU A 86 -31.85 12.52 3.37
C GLU A 86 -30.70 12.82 4.32
N VAL A 87 -30.08 11.78 4.87
CA VAL A 87 -28.89 11.86 5.71
C VAL A 87 -27.67 11.59 4.83
N ARG A 88 -27.00 12.67 4.41
CA ARG A 88 -25.85 12.61 3.50
C ARG A 88 -24.73 13.55 3.93
N ASP A 89 -24.96 14.85 3.98
CA ASP A 89 -23.92 15.86 4.16
C ASP A 89 -23.45 15.94 5.61
N VAL A 90 -24.33 15.72 6.57
CA VAL A 90 -24.02 15.69 8.01
C VAL A 90 -22.95 14.65 8.37
N VAL A 91 -22.86 13.54 7.64
CA VAL A 91 -21.91 12.45 7.95
C VAL A 91 -20.45 12.89 7.81
N ARG A 92 -20.22 14.05 7.15
CA ARG A 92 -18.90 14.62 6.93
C ARG A 92 -18.50 15.68 7.97
N THR A 93 -19.38 16.00 8.90
CA THR A 93 -19.10 16.97 9.99
C THR A 93 -18.33 16.29 11.12
N ASP A 94 -17.45 17.05 11.77
CA ASP A 94 -16.71 16.58 12.96
C ASP A 94 -17.65 16.16 14.09
N GLU A 95 -18.79 16.85 14.24
CA GLU A 95 -19.80 16.55 15.26
C GLU A 95 -20.41 15.17 15.05
N PHE A 96 -20.73 14.80 13.80
CA PHE A 96 -21.25 13.47 13.47
C PHE A 96 -20.16 12.41 13.71
N ASP A 97 -18.94 12.68 13.27
CA ASP A 97 -17.80 11.76 13.39
C ASP A 97 -17.50 11.44 14.86
N ASP A 98 -17.43 12.47 15.72
CA ASP A 98 -17.22 12.29 17.17
C ASP A 98 -18.43 11.62 17.86
N PHE A 99 -19.65 12.00 17.46
CA PHE A 99 -20.86 11.46 18.07
C PHE A 99 -20.99 9.96 17.81
N PHE A 100 -20.72 9.50 16.59
CA PHE A 100 -20.87 8.10 16.20
C PHE A 100 -19.58 7.28 16.26
N TYR A 101 -18.47 7.86 16.71
CA TYR A 101 -17.23 7.10 16.88
C TYR A 101 -17.43 5.91 17.83
N TYR A 102 -17.13 4.71 17.33
CA TYR A 102 -17.20 3.46 18.07
C TYR A 102 -15.80 2.88 18.28
N SER A 103 -15.36 2.77 19.54
CA SER A 103 -14.03 2.31 19.91
C SER A 103 -13.92 0.81 20.19
N GLY A 104 -15.03 0.06 20.10
CA GLY A 104 -15.02 -1.40 20.30
C GLY A 104 -14.26 -2.15 19.22
N ASN A 105 -13.86 -3.39 19.51
CA ASN A 105 -13.06 -4.26 18.62
C ASN A 105 -13.85 -5.47 18.11
N ASP A 106 -15.17 -5.42 18.11
CA ASP A 106 -16.06 -6.54 17.83
C ASP A 106 -16.95 -6.32 16.59
N LEU A 107 -16.56 -5.38 15.70
CA LEU A 107 -17.20 -5.23 14.40
C LEU A 107 -16.89 -6.44 13.50
N GLY A 108 -17.89 -6.84 12.72
CA GLY A 108 -17.83 -8.08 11.93
C GLY A 108 -18.48 -9.25 12.65
N VAL A 109 -17.97 -10.44 12.41
CA VAL A 109 -18.48 -11.70 12.99
C VAL A 109 -17.48 -12.29 13.96
N THR A 110 -17.99 -12.64 15.16
CA THR A 110 -17.29 -13.47 16.15
C THR A 110 -18.01 -14.80 16.27
N TYR A 111 -17.36 -15.89 15.86
CA TYR A 111 -17.93 -17.22 15.81
C TYR A 111 -17.44 -18.09 16.96
N THR A 112 -18.36 -18.84 17.57
CA THR A 112 -18.13 -20.06 18.36
C THR A 112 -19.16 -21.12 17.94
N LYS A 113 -18.93 -22.38 18.31
CA LYS A 113 -19.91 -23.46 18.01
C LYS A 113 -21.26 -23.28 18.69
N GLU A 114 -21.27 -22.56 19.80
CA GLU A 114 -22.48 -22.34 20.61
C GLU A 114 -23.23 -21.11 20.15
N GLN A 115 -22.52 -20.08 19.67
CA GLN A 115 -23.12 -18.80 19.32
C GLN A 115 -22.27 -18.04 18.30
N THR A 116 -22.93 -17.35 17.39
CA THR A 116 -22.32 -16.37 16.47
C THR A 116 -22.82 -14.98 16.85
N LYS A 117 -21.90 -14.05 17.11
CA LYS A 117 -22.18 -12.63 17.33
C LYS A 117 -21.83 -11.83 16.09
N VAL A 118 -22.70 -10.90 15.73
CA VAL A 118 -22.57 -10.07 14.54
C VAL A 118 -22.69 -8.61 14.93
N ALA A 119 -21.83 -7.76 14.42
CA ALA A 119 -21.88 -6.32 14.65
C ALA A 119 -21.49 -5.55 13.38
N VAL A 120 -22.32 -4.57 12.99
CA VAL A 120 -22.04 -3.65 11.88
C VAL A 120 -22.29 -2.20 12.30
N TRP A 121 -21.35 -1.32 11.92
CA TRP A 121 -21.51 0.11 12.12
C TRP A 121 -22.30 0.72 10.96
N ALA A 122 -23.53 1.12 11.24
CA ALA A 122 -24.46 1.70 10.28
C ALA A 122 -25.29 2.82 10.95
N PRO A 123 -24.64 3.96 11.29
CA PRO A 123 -25.22 4.99 12.17
C PRO A 123 -26.45 5.68 11.60
N ILE A 124 -26.59 5.73 10.29
CA ILE A 124 -27.72 6.37 9.59
C ILE A 124 -28.78 5.38 9.10
N ALA A 125 -28.56 4.08 9.28
CA ALA A 125 -29.57 3.07 9.00
C ALA A 125 -30.68 3.13 10.03
N THR A 126 -31.92 2.99 9.60
CA THR A 126 -33.08 2.90 10.51
C THR A 126 -33.57 1.47 10.70
N LYS A 127 -33.13 0.52 9.86
CA LYS A 127 -33.34 -0.93 10.01
C LYS A 127 -32.16 -1.68 9.46
N VAL A 128 -31.73 -2.74 10.15
CA VAL A 128 -30.67 -3.66 9.70
C VAL A 128 -31.08 -5.10 9.95
N ASN A 129 -30.86 -5.94 8.97
CA ASN A 129 -31.01 -7.39 9.06
C ASN A 129 -29.69 -8.06 8.65
N ILE A 130 -29.44 -9.27 9.16
CA ILE A 130 -28.50 -10.20 8.56
C ILE A 130 -29.26 -11.26 7.78
N LEU A 131 -28.82 -11.55 6.56
CA LEU A 131 -29.36 -12.57 5.67
C LEU A 131 -28.40 -13.75 5.66
N LEU A 132 -28.86 -14.95 6.02
CA LEU A 132 -28.05 -16.16 6.08
C LEU A 132 -28.36 -17.09 4.91
N TYR A 133 -27.31 -17.59 4.24
CA TYR A 133 -27.41 -18.43 3.05
C TYR A 133 -26.63 -19.73 3.27
N LYS A 134 -27.21 -20.86 2.85
CA LYS A 134 -26.53 -22.17 2.96
C LYS A 134 -25.39 -22.32 1.96
N LYS A 135 -25.51 -21.68 0.79
CA LYS A 135 -24.50 -21.69 -0.27
C LYS A 135 -24.21 -20.26 -0.74
N TRP A 136 -22.99 -20.02 -1.18
CA TRP A 136 -22.60 -18.68 -1.66
C TRP A 136 -23.45 -18.17 -2.84
N HIS A 137 -23.97 -19.07 -3.69
CA HIS A 137 -24.78 -18.74 -4.87
C HIS A 137 -26.30 -18.77 -4.62
N ASP A 138 -26.76 -19.00 -3.40
CA ASP A 138 -28.18 -18.91 -3.08
C ASP A 138 -28.68 -17.45 -3.22
N GLU A 139 -29.84 -17.24 -3.86
CA GLU A 139 -30.43 -15.91 -4.07
C GLU A 139 -31.25 -15.45 -2.86
N THR A 140 -31.83 -16.39 -2.12
CA THR A 140 -32.69 -16.13 -0.96
C THR A 140 -32.06 -16.62 0.32
N GLY A 141 -31.98 -15.76 1.34
CA GLY A 141 -31.44 -16.04 2.66
C GLY A 141 -32.50 -15.98 3.75
N GLU A 142 -32.23 -16.68 4.85
CA GLU A 142 -33.00 -16.53 6.07
C GLU A 142 -32.67 -15.19 6.75
N ARG A 143 -33.71 -14.43 7.16
CA ARG A 143 -33.54 -13.08 7.69
C ARG A 143 -33.63 -13.08 9.21
N TYR A 144 -32.63 -12.41 9.83
CA TYR A 144 -32.62 -12.11 11.28
C TYR A 144 -32.47 -10.61 11.47
N THR A 145 -33.35 -10.03 12.29
CA THR A 145 -33.31 -8.59 12.56
C THR A 145 -32.23 -8.27 13.58
N CYS A 146 -31.41 -7.25 13.27
CA CYS A 146 -30.42 -6.71 14.20
C CYS A 146 -31.07 -5.65 15.11
N SER A 147 -30.61 -5.57 16.34
CA SER A 147 -30.93 -4.52 17.28
C SER A 147 -29.89 -3.41 17.22
N ARG A 148 -30.32 -2.15 17.29
CA ARG A 148 -29.45 -0.99 17.37
C ARG A 148 -28.90 -0.85 18.80
N ASP A 149 -27.58 -0.67 18.89
CA ASP A 149 -26.85 -0.36 20.12
C ASP A 149 -26.32 1.09 20.04
N GLY A 150 -25.61 1.55 21.06
CA GLY A 150 -24.97 2.87 21.07
C GLY A 150 -24.00 3.09 19.91
N LYS A 151 -23.76 4.38 19.57
CA LYS A 151 -22.82 4.78 18.52
C LYS A 151 -23.15 4.29 17.10
N GLY A 152 -24.43 3.93 16.83
CA GLY A 152 -24.87 3.48 15.52
C GLY A 152 -24.43 2.06 15.14
N VAL A 153 -24.04 1.24 16.10
CA VAL A 153 -23.73 -0.19 15.89
C VAL A 153 -25.00 -1.01 15.94
N TRP A 154 -25.15 -1.94 15.01
CA TRP A 154 -26.27 -2.89 14.96
C TRP A 154 -25.76 -4.29 15.23
N ARG A 155 -26.48 -5.06 16.06
CA ARG A 155 -26.07 -6.35 16.58
C ARG A 155 -27.12 -7.42 16.39
N ALA A 156 -26.64 -8.66 16.16
CA ALA A 156 -27.44 -9.87 16.27
C ALA A 156 -26.63 -10.97 16.97
N GLU A 157 -27.32 -11.80 17.73
CA GLU A 157 -26.78 -13.03 18.34
C GLU A 157 -27.55 -14.22 17.80
N LEU A 158 -26.84 -15.19 17.25
CA LEU A 158 -27.40 -16.37 16.62
C LEU A 158 -26.96 -17.58 17.46
N ASP A 159 -27.88 -18.26 18.12
CA ASP A 159 -27.61 -19.42 18.95
C ASP A 159 -27.46 -20.68 18.08
N GLY A 160 -26.35 -21.39 18.28
CA GLY A 160 -26.01 -22.60 17.54
C GLY A 160 -24.78 -22.47 16.64
N ASP A 161 -24.51 -23.53 15.88
CA ASP A 161 -23.36 -23.64 15.00
C ASP A 161 -23.70 -23.13 13.59
N TYR A 162 -23.16 -21.98 13.24
CA TYR A 162 -23.33 -21.34 11.93
C TYR A 162 -22.05 -21.38 11.09
N GLU A 163 -21.10 -22.23 11.42
CA GLU A 163 -19.87 -22.37 10.66
C GLU A 163 -20.13 -22.68 9.17
N SER A 164 -19.39 -22.03 8.28
CA SER A 164 -19.54 -22.13 6.82
C SER A 164 -20.88 -21.63 6.26
N ILE A 165 -21.69 -20.92 7.03
CA ILE A 165 -22.86 -20.22 6.53
C ILE A 165 -22.44 -18.89 5.92
N TRP A 166 -22.98 -18.59 4.74
CA TRP A 166 -22.74 -17.36 4.02
C TRP A 166 -23.72 -16.28 4.48
N TYR A 167 -23.29 -15.02 4.45
CA TYR A 167 -24.17 -13.93 4.88
C TYR A 167 -23.94 -12.63 4.13
N LEU A 168 -24.97 -11.78 4.17
CA LEU A 168 -24.94 -10.37 3.80
C LEU A 168 -25.69 -9.58 4.86
N PHE A 169 -25.36 -8.30 5.02
CA PHE A 169 -26.25 -7.36 5.69
C PHE A 169 -27.30 -6.83 4.71
N GLU A 170 -28.49 -6.52 5.22
CA GLU A 170 -29.53 -5.79 4.54
C GLU A 170 -29.82 -4.55 5.36
N VAL A 171 -29.43 -3.37 4.85
CA VAL A 171 -29.55 -2.09 5.56
C VAL A 171 -30.58 -1.19 4.91
N TYR A 172 -31.39 -0.50 5.72
CA TYR A 172 -32.37 0.48 5.23
C TYR A 172 -31.82 1.88 5.47
N VAL A 173 -31.34 2.51 4.41
CA VAL A 173 -30.67 3.82 4.41
C VAL A 173 -31.32 4.71 3.35
N ASN A 174 -31.68 5.95 3.72
CA ASN A 174 -32.25 6.94 2.81
C ASN A 174 -33.37 6.35 1.95
N GLN A 175 -34.38 5.73 2.59
CA GLN A 175 -35.58 5.12 2.01
C GLN A 175 -35.32 3.91 1.09
N SER A 176 -34.14 3.32 1.10
CA SER A 176 -33.79 2.20 0.23
C SER A 176 -33.15 1.04 1.00
N TRP A 177 -33.64 -0.18 0.71
CA TRP A 177 -32.97 -1.40 1.16
C TRP A 177 -31.76 -1.70 0.27
N ARG A 178 -30.62 -1.98 0.90
CA ARG A 178 -29.37 -2.33 0.24
C ARG A 178 -28.81 -3.61 0.84
N LYS A 179 -28.39 -4.55 -0.02
CA LYS A 179 -27.67 -5.75 0.41
C LYS A 179 -26.18 -5.48 0.28
N VAL A 180 -25.46 -5.64 1.37
CA VAL A 180 -24.03 -5.29 1.44
C VAL A 180 -23.24 -6.39 2.09
N ILE A 181 -22.00 -6.54 1.65
CA ILE A 181 -21.02 -7.41 2.31
C ILE A 181 -20.59 -6.72 3.61
N ASP A 182 -20.30 -7.51 4.62
CA ASP A 182 -19.73 -7.00 5.86
C ASP A 182 -18.35 -6.35 5.61
N PRO A 183 -18.18 -5.04 5.89
CA PRO A 183 -16.88 -4.38 5.72
C PRO A 183 -15.74 -5.02 6.55
N TYR A 184 -16.08 -5.73 7.63
CA TYR A 184 -15.14 -6.43 8.51
C TYR A 184 -15.09 -7.95 8.26
N ALA A 185 -15.66 -8.45 7.16
CA ALA A 185 -15.58 -9.88 6.83
C ALA A 185 -14.13 -10.37 6.78
N LYS A 186 -13.91 -11.61 7.25
CA LYS A 186 -12.59 -12.28 7.26
C LYS A 186 -12.52 -13.44 6.27
N PHE A 187 -13.66 -13.85 5.73
CA PHE A 187 -13.81 -14.92 4.76
C PHE A 187 -14.84 -14.50 3.71
N LEU A 188 -14.47 -14.65 2.44
CA LEU A 188 -15.33 -14.29 1.30
C LEU A 188 -15.56 -15.49 0.38
N SER A 189 -16.69 -15.47 -0.33
CA SER A 189 -16.94 -16.32 -1.48
C SER A 189 -16.13 -15.85 -2.68
N ILE A 190 -16.14 -16.66 -3.72
CA ILE A 190 -15.58 -16.26 -5.03
C ILE A 190 -16.07 -14.88 -5.45
N ASN A 191 -15.14 -14.05 -5.99
CA ASN A 191 -15.41 -12.67 -6.46
C ASN A 191 -16.06 -11.79 -5.37
N GLY A 192 -15.80 -12.03 -4.10
CA GLY A 192 -16.31 -11.22 -3.01
C GLY A 192 -17.84 -11.09 -2.94
N GLN A 193 -18.63 -12.08 -3.41
CA GLN A 193 -20.11 -11.92 -3.50
C GLN A 193 -20.82 -12.01 -2.15
N LYS A 194 -20.33 -12.80 -1.22
CA LYS A 194 -20.86 -12.95 0.14
C LYS A 194 -19.74 -13.17 1.14
N ALA A 195 -19.95 -12.71 2.35
CA ALA A 195 -19.12 -13.05 3.48
C ALA A 195 -19.50 -14.43 4.03
N MET A 196 -18.56 -15.12 4.70
CA MET A 196 -18.79 -16.41 5.35
C MET A 196 -18.53 -16.31 6.85
N ILE A 197 -19.37 -16.92 7.66
CA ILE A 197 -19.12 -17.17 9.07
C ILE A 197 -18.09 -18.29 9.17
N GLY A 198 -16.84 -17.94 9.48
CA GLY A 198 -15.71 -18.87 9.44
C GLY A 198 -15.06 -19.08 10.81
N ASP A 199 -14.50 -20.27 10.99
CA ASP A 199 -13.68 -20.63 12.13
C ASP A 199 -12.19 -20.39 11.78
N HIS A 200 -11.57 -19.38 12.38
CA HIS A 200 -10.16 -19.08 12.19
C HIS A 200 -9.23 -20.27 12.52
N ALA A 201 -9.63 -21.14 13.44
CA ALA A 201 -8.85 -22.34 13.77
C ALA A 201 -8.61 -23.26 12.58
N LYS A 202 -9.50 -23.26 11.58
CA LYS A 202 -9.36 -24.06 10.34
C LYS A 202 -8.26 -23.58 9.38
N THR A 203 -7.82 -22.35 9.55
CA THR A 203 -6.75 -21.75 8.73
C THR A 203 -5.43 -21.61 9.49
N GLN A 204 -5.42 -21.94 10.79
CA GLN A 204 -4.19 -21.85 11.61
C GLN A 204 -3.19 -22.95 11.23
N LEU A 205 -1.92 -22.55 11.21
CA LEU A 205 -0.82 -23.47 11.04
C LEU A 205 -0.46 -24.13 12.38
N ALA A 206 -0.11 -25.42 12.37
CA ALA A 206 0.27 -26.13 13.58
C ALA A 206 1.48 -25.48 14.31
N GLN A 207 2.38 -24.88 13.55
CA GLN A 207 3.55 -24.20 14.08
C GLN A 207 4.04 -23.12 13.09
N TRP A 208 4.33 -21.92 13.60
CA TRP A 208 5.01 -20.88 12.85
C TRP A 208 6.53 -20.99 12.97
N PRO A 209 7.28 -20.84 11.87
CA PRO A 209 8.74 -20.81 11.93
C PRO A 209 9.23 -19.62 12.75
N LYS A 210 10.30 -19.84 13.51
CA LYS A 210 10.95 -18.76 14.27
C LYS A 210 11.86 -17.95 13.34
N LEU A 211 11.70 -16.63 13.37
CA LEU A 211 12.60 -15.69 12.73
C LEU A 211 13.68 -15.23 13.70
N GLU A 212 14.92 -15.19 13.23
CA GLU A 212 16.00 -14.52 13.97
C GLU A 212 15.79 -12.99 13.88
N PRO A 213 15.95 -12.25 14.98
CA PRO A 213 15.75 -10.80 14.97
C PRO A 213 16.78 -10.10 14.08
N LEU A 214 16.36 -9.01 13.43
CA LEU A 214 17.30 -8.07 12.80
C LEU A 214 17.86 -7.12 13.86
N SER A 215 19.14 -6.76 13.73
CA SER A 215 19.76 -5.80 14.66
C SER A 215 19.23 -4.37 14.42
N SER A 216 18.88 -4.06 13.17
CA SER A 216 18.40 -2.73 12.77
C SER A 216 17.56 -2.82 11.49
N PRO A 217 16.58 -1.91 11.25
CA PRO A 217 15.94 -1.77 9.95
C PRO A 217 16.93 -1.53 8.79
N ASN A 218 18.08 -0.92 9.03
CA ASN A 218 19.12 -0.74 8.00
C ASN A 218 19.74 -2.07 7.53
N ASP A 219 19.53 -3.17 8.26
CA ASP A 219 19.93 -4.52 7.83
C ASP A 219 19.05 -5.10 6.74
N MET A 220 17.93 -4.45 6.46
CA MET A 220 16.96 -4.88 5.47
C MET A 220 17.53 -4.76 4.04
N ILE A 221 17.13 -5.71 3.21
CA ILE A 221 17.25 -5.70 1.76
C ILE A 221 15.89 -6.16 1.26
N ILE A 222 15.13 -5.25 0.68
CA ILE A 222 13.74 -5.49 0.25
C ILE A 222 13.77 -5.93 -1.21
N TYR A 223 12.95 -6.94 -1.53
CA TYR A 223 12.75 -7.46 -2.86
C TYR A 223 11.26 -7.48 -3.17
N GLU A 224 10.82 -6.55 -4.00
CA GLU A 224 9.42 -6.41 -4.43
C GLU A 224 9.10 -7.46 -5.48
N LEU A 225 7.98 -8.17 -5.30
CA LEU A 225 7.50 -9.12 -6.30
C LEU A 225 5.98 -9.26 -6.32
N HIS A 226 5.45 -9.63 -7.48
CA HIS A 226 4.08 -10.04 -7.68
C HIS A 226 3.98 -11.57 -7.74
N ILE A 227 3.03 -12.16 -7.01
CA ILE A 227 2.91 -13.63 -6.88
C ILE A 227 2.74 -14.31 -8.23
N ARG A 228 1.85 -13.76 -9.08
CA ARG A 228 1.59 -14.34 -10.40
C ARG A 228 2.81 -14.20 -11.31
N ASP A 229 3.42 -13.03 -11.39
CA ASP A 229 4.61 -12.79 -12.22
C ASP A 229 5.72 -13.79 -11.93
N PHE A 230 5.99 -13.98 -10.65
CA PHE A 230 7.10 -14.79 -10.17
C PHE A 230 6.90 -16.29 -10.46
N THR A 231 5.65 -16.76 -10.46
CA THR A 231 5.32 -18.19 -10.51
C THR A 231 4.71 -18.65 -11.83
N ILE A 232 4.07 -17.76 -12.64
CA ILE A 232 3.30 -18.13 -13.84
C ILE A 232 4.17 -18.63 -14.99
N GLY A 233 5.42 -18.22 -15.10
CA GLY A 233 6.35 -18.55 -16.17
C GLY A 233 6.45 -20.07 -16.41
N ARG A 234 6.52 -20.49 -17.70
CA ARG A 234 6.42 -21.93 -18.07
C ARG A 234 7.60 -22.77 -17.61
N ASN A 235 8.80 -22.23 -17.57
CA ASN A 235 10.06 -22.98 -17.42
C ASN A 235 10.74 -22.73 -16.07
N ASN A 236 9.97 -22.74 -14.98
CA ASN A 236 10.51 -22.47 -13.62
C ASN A 236 10.37 -23.66 -12.66
N GLY A 237 9.88 -24.81 -13.11
CA GLY A 237 9.68 -25.99 -12.27
C GLY A 237 8.54 -25.91 -11.25
N ILE A 238 7.93 -24.73 -11.05
CA ILE A 238 6.79 -24.50 -10.16
C ILE A 238 5.52 -25.15 -10.77
N LYS A 239 4.73 -25.85 -9.96
CA LYS A 239 3.50 -26.55 -10.39
C LYS A 239 2.26 -25.67 -10.27
N HIS A 240 2.12 -24.97 -9.14
CA HIS A 240 0.95 -24.13 -8.86
C HIS A 240 1.19 -22.70 -9.38
N LYS A 241 0.94 -22.55 -10.67
CA LYS A 241 1.20 -21.31 -11.42
C LYS A 241 0.28 -20.17 -10.99
N GLY A 242 0.84 -19.00 -10.70
CA GLY A 242 0.09 -17.79 -10.33
C GLY A 242 -0.60 -17.86 -8.98
N GLN A 243 -0.21 -18.79 -8.09
CA GLN A 243 -0.91 -19.07 -6.84
C GLN A 243 0.00 -18.94 -5.61
N PHE A 244 -0.61 -18.66 -4.44
CA PHE A 244 0.11 -18.58 -3.16
C PHE A 244 0.98 -19.83 -2.90
N VAL A 245 0.44 -21.00 -3.10
CA VAL A 245 1.17 -22.27 -2.88
C VAL A 245 2.33 -22.47 -3.86
N GLY A 246 2.28 -21.83 -5.04
CA GLY A 246 3.42 -21.85 -5.97
C GLY A 246 4.67 -21.19 -5.41
N MET A 247 4.49 -20.19 -4.54
CA MET A 247 5.58 -19.55 -3.81
C MET A 247 6.16 -20.42 -2.67
N THR A 248 5.52 -21.51 -2.30
CA THR A 248 5.98 -22.41 -1.21
C THR A 248 6.79 -23.58 -1.72
N GLU A 249 6.83 -23.80 -3.04
CA GLU A 249 7.47 -24.97 -3.64
C GLU A 249 9.00 -24.85 -3.57
N GLU A 250 9.64 -25.80 -2.87
CA GLU A 250 11.08 -25.92 -2.74
C GLU A 250 11.69 -26.84 -3.82
N GLY A 251 12.98 -26.70 -4.12
CA GLY A 251 13.73 -27.57 -5.05
C GLY A 251 13.34 -27.36 -6.51
N THR A 252 12.68 -26.26 -6.85
CA THR A 252 12.31 -25.93 -8.23
C THR A 252 13.51 -25.45 -9.03
N MET A 253 13.57 -25.81 -10.32
CA MET A 253 14.66 -25.49 -11.22
C MET A 253 14.14 -25.16 -12.62
N ASP A 254 14.90 -24.32 -13.32
CA ASP A 254 14.73 -24.06 -14.75
C ASP A 254 15.34 -25.21 -15.61
N PRO A 255 15.15 -25.20 -16.94
CA PRO A 255 15.75 -26.22 -17.82
C PRO A 255 17.29 -26.23 -17.83
N HIS A 256 17.95 -25.18 -17.35
CA HIS A 256 19.40 -25.08 -17.21
C HIS A 256 19.89 -25.59 -15.84
N HIS A 257 19.03 -26.21 -15.05
CA HIS A 257 19.30 -26.67 -13.68
C HIS A 257 19.67 -25.55 -12.71
N LEU A 258 19.22 -24.32 -12.95
CA LEU A 258 19.37 -23.22 -12.02
C LEU A 258 18.15 -23.16 -11.08
N ILE A 259 18.41 -22.90 -9.81
CA ILE A 259 17.41 -22.79 -8.77
C ILE A 259 16.44 -21.66 -9.06
N THR A 260 15.14 -21.91 -8.92
CA THR A 260 14.04 -20.96 -9.10
C THR A 260 13.18 -20.85 -7.82
N GLY A 261 12.10 -20.08 -7.86
CA GLY A 261 11.13 -20.02 -6.78
C GLY A 261 11.71 -19.51 -5.45
N ILE A 262 11.17 -20.02 -4.34
CA ILE A 262 11.54 -19.57 -2.99
C ILE A 262 13.04 -19.80 -2.67
N ASP A 263 13.64 -20.89 -3.17
CA ASP A 263 15.05 -21.17 -2.93
C ASP A 263 15.97 -20.19 -3.66
N TYR A 264 15.52 -19.58 -4.76
CA TYR A 264 16.22 -18.50 -5.41
C TYR A 264 16.28 -17.24 -4.52
N LEU A 265 15.18 -16.88 -3.88
CA LEU A 265 15.10 -15.73 -2.96
C LEU A 265 16.08 -15.92 -1.77
N GLU A 266 16.11 -17.13 -1.19
CA GLU A 266 17.05 -17.48 -0.13
C GLU A 266 18.50 -17.33 -0.62
N ARG A 267 18.80 -17.85 -1.83
CA ARG A 267 20.16 -17.80 -2.41
C ARG A 267 20.62 -16.38 -2.74
N MET A 268 19.69 -15.48 -3.10
CA MET A 268 20.00 -14.07 -3.31
C MET A 268 20.45 -13.38 -2.04
N GLY A 269 19.99 -13.85 -0.88
CA GLY A 269 20.36 -13.29 0.42
C GLY A 269 19.59 -12.03 0.79
N ILE A 270 18.41 -11.83 0.19
CA ILE A 270 17.45 -10.79 0.59
C ILE A 270 16.91 -11.09 1.99
N THR A 271 16.39 -10.10 2.66
CA THR A 271 15.85 -10.23 4.03
C THR A 271 14.36 -10.10 4.09
N HIS A 272 13.79 -9.38 3.13
CA HIS A 272 12.35 -9.12 3.03
C HIS A 272 11.88 -9.32 1.60
N VAL A 273 10.71 -9.91 1.46
CA VAL A 273 9.90 -9.85 0.26
C VAL A 273 8.79 -8.84 0.50
N GLU A 274 8.64 -7.88 -0.39
CA GLU A 274 7.45 -7.05 -0.49
C GLU A 274 6.54 -7.66 -1.54
N LEU A 275 5.35 -8.10 -1.09
CA LEU A 275 4.33 -8.65 -1.98
C LEU A 275 3.45 -7.53 -2.50
N LEU A 276 3.35 -7.37 -3.82
CA LEU A 276 2.31 -6.56 -4.43
C LEU A 276 0.94 -6.98 -3.87
N PRO A 277 -0.11 -6.13 -3.99
CA PRO A 277 -1.33 -6.31 -3.21
C PRO A 277 -1.87 -7.73 -3.23
N VAL A 278 -2.14 -8.24 -2.05
CA VAL A 278 -2.76 -9.55 -1.81
C VAL A 278 -4.09 -9.43 -1.06
N GLN A 279 -4.57 -8.19 -0.85
CA GLN A 279 -5.94 -7.90 -0.42
C GLN A 279 -6.91 -8.22 -1.55
N GLU A 280 -8.14 -8.59 -1.23
CA GLU A 280 -9.21 -8.84 -2.21
C GLU A 280 -9.40 -7.65 -3.14
N PHE A 281 -9.32 -7.87 -4.46
CA PHE A 281 -9.51 -6.85 -5.49
C PHE A 281 -10.50 -7.29 -6.57
N GLY A 282 -11.16 -6.31 -7.21
CA GLY A 282 -12.36 -6.58 -8.02
C GLY A 282 -12.12 -6.73 -9.52
N SER A 283 -10.92 -6.50 -10.02
CA SER A 283 -10.63 -6.45 -11.46
C SER A 283 -10.42 -7.82 -12.12
N ILE A 284 -10.30 -8.89 -11.34
CA ILE A 284 -10.10 -10.27 -11.83
C ILE A 284 -11.31 -11.14 -11.49
N ASP A 285 -11.86 -11.82 -12.51
CA ASP A 285 -12.80 -12.91 -12.26
C ASP A 285 -12.03 -14.14 -11.79
N GLU A 286 -12.15 -14.45 -10.50
CA GLU A 286 -11.49 -15.59 -9.86
C GLU A 286 -11.86 -16.94 -10.50
N SER A 287 -13.03 -17.07 -11.14
CA SER A 287 -13.43 -18.28 -11.86
C SER A 287 -12.62 -18.49 -13.13
N ASN A 288 -12.07 -17.41 -13.71
CA ASN A 288 -11.25 -17.41 -14.93
C ASN A 288 -9.79 -17.01 -14.69
N ARG A 289 -9.29 -17.16 -13.47
CA ARG A 289 -7.95 -16.74 -13.04
C ARG A 289 -6.78 -17.36 -13.81
N GLN A 290 -7.03 -18.43 -14.57
CA GLN A 290 -5.99 -19.09 -15.39
C GLN A 290 -5.83 -18.45 -16.78
N ASP A 291 -6.70 -17.54 -17.19
CA ASP A 291 -6.58 -16.84 -18.47
C ASP A 291 -5.34 -15.93 -18.42
N PRO A 292 -4.37 -16.09 -19.34
CA PRO A 292 -3.17 -15.28 -19.38
C PRO A 292 -3.42 -13.80 -19.72
N ASN A 293 -4.62 -13.46 -20.21
CA ASN A 293 -5.03 -12.08 -20.46
C ASN A 293 -5.79 -11.45 -19.30
N HIS A 294 -6.19 -12.24 -18.31
CA HIS A 294 -6.79 -11.79 -17.06
C HIS A 294 -5.70 -11.56 -16.02
N TYR A 295 -5.11 -10.38 -16.06
CA TYR A 295 -4.02 -9.96 -15.21
C TYR A 295 -4.30 -8.60 -14.58
N ASN A 296 -3.95 -8.44 -13.33
CA ASN A 296 -3.90 -7.14 -12.65
C ASN A 296 -2.83 -7.16 -11.55
N TRP A 297 -2.24 -6.00 -11.25
CA TRP A 297 -1.31 -5.89 -10.11
C TRP A 297 -1.99 -6.05 -8.75
N GLY A 298 -3.30 -5.78 -8.66
CA GLY A 298 -4.08 -5.93 -7.44
C GLY A 298 -4.40 -4.63 -6.70
N TYR A 299 -4.16 -3.46 -7.28
CA TYR A 299 -4.49 -2.17 -6.65
C TYR A 299 -5.98 -1.80 -6.72
N ASP A 300 -6.81 -2.60 -7.34
CA ASP A 300 -8.27 -2.45 -7.44
C ASP A 300 -8.99 -3.03 -6.20
N THR A 301 -8.57 -2.65 -5.00
CA THR A 301 -9.02 -3.23 -3.72
C THR A 301 -10.52 -3.04 -3.49
N THR A 302 -11.18 -4.12 -3.08
CA THR A 302 -12.60 -4.14 -2.69
C THR A 302 -12.79 -4.45 -1.21
N HIS A 303 -11.81 -5.10 -0.55
CA HIS A 303 -11.93 -5.53 0.83
C HIS A 303 -10.59 -5.51 1.58
N PHE A 304 -10.56 -4.89 2.77
CA PHE A 304 -9.31 -4.65 3.51
C PHE A 304 -8.84 -5.83 4.37
N PHE A 305 -9.69 -6.82 4.65
CA PHE A 305 -9.41 -7.87 5.64
C PHE A 305 -9.29 -9.28 5.05
N VAL A 306 -9.43 -9.47 3.75
CA VAL A 306 -9.46 -10.80 3.14
C VAL A 306 -8.39 -10.90 2.06
N PRO A 307 -7.64 -12.02 1.99
CA PRO A 307 -6.71 -12.27 0.89
C PRO A 307 -7.42 -12.45 -0.45
N GLU A 308 -6.75 -12.09 -1.52
CA GLU A 308 -7.21 -12.25 -2.91
C GLU A 308 -7.47 -13.72 -3.28
N GLY A 309 -8.63 -13.98 -3.85
CA GLY A 309 -9.07 -15.32 -4.20
C GLY A 309 -8.48 -15.87 -5.49
N SER A 310 -8.06 -15.01 -6.44
CA SER A 310 -7.45 -15.49 -7.69
C SER A 310 -6.10 -16.18 -7.47
N TYR A 311 -5.42 -15.89 -6.36
CA TYR A 311 -4.18 -16.57 -5.95
C TYR A 311 -4.41 -17.88 -5.19
N ALA A 312 -5.65 -18.21 -4.80
CA ALA A 312 -5.95 -19.46 -4.14
C ALA A 312 -6.04 -20.65 -5.12
N THR A 313 -5.78 -21.86 -4.64
CA THR A 313 -5.98 -23.08 -5.46
C THR A 313 -7.46 -23.36 -5.70
N ASP A 314 -8.31 -23.04 -4.73
CA ASP A 314 -9.77 -23.13 -4.82
C ASP A 314 -10.43 -21.81 -4.34
N PRO A 315 -10.86 -20.93 -5.26
CA PRO A 315 -11.52 -19.68 -4.89
C PRO A 315 -12.95 -19.88 -4.37
N TYR A 316 -13.54 -21.07 -4.57
CA TYR A 316 -14.87 -21.40 -4.06
C TYR A 316 -14.87 -21.82 -2.59
N ASP A 317 -13.72 -22.26 -2.05
CA ASP A 317 -13.54 -22.54 -0.63
C ASP A 317 -13.15 -21.27 0.12
N GLY A 318 -14.04 -20.72 0.95
CA GLY A 318 -13.81 -19.51 1.71
C GLY A 318 -12.60 -19.55 2.67
N TYR A 319 -12.05 -20.73 2.98
CA TYR A 319 -10.86 -20.90 3.82
C TYR A 319 -9.55 -20.94 3.03
N SER A 320 -9.60 -21.33 1.75
CA SER A 320 -8.42 -21.65 0.93
C SER A 320 -7.45 -20.48 0.88
N ARG A 321 -7.93 -19.29 0.50
CA ARG A 321 -7.12 -18.06 0.36
C ARG A 321 -6.38 -17.71 1.66
N ASN A 322 -7.07 -17.78 2.80
CA ASN A 322 -6.48 -17.47 4.10
C ASN A 322 -5.40 -18.47 4.50
N ARG A 323 -5.68 -19.79 4.34
CA ARG A 323 -4.74 -20.85 4.68
C ARG A 323 -3.49 -20.81 3.80
N GLU A 324 -3.66 -20.58 2.51
CA GLU A 324 -2.56 -20.59 1.54
C GLU A 324 -1.64 -19.39 1.66
N LEU A 325 -2.17 -18.19 1.94
CA LEU A 325 -1.33 -17.04 2.24
C LEU A 325 -0.53 -17.25 3.54
N LYS A 326 -1.12 -17.85 4.58
CA LYS A 326 -0.38 -18.21 5.80
C LYS A 326 0.74 -19.21 5.51
N LEU A 327 0.49 -20.21 4.65
CA LEU A 327 1.52 -21.17 4.21
C LEU A 327 2.66 -20.48 3.47
N LEU A 328 2.34 -19.52 2.59
CA LEU A 328 3.34 -18.72 1.88
C LEU A 328 4.23 -17.96 2.86
N ILE A 329 3.62 -17.19 3.77
CA ILE A 329 4.37 -16.40 4.76
C ILE A 329 5.24 -17.31 5.63
N ALA A 330 4.68 -18.43 6.12
CA ALA A 330 5.45 -19.38 6.91
C ALA A 330 6.62 -20.01 6.12
N SER A 331 6.44 -20.28 4.81
CA SER A 331 7.50 -20.82 3.96
C SER A 331 8.65 -19.81 3.78
N LEU A 332 8.34 -18.52 3.62
CA LEU A 332 9.36 -17.45 3.60
C LEU A 332 10.04 -17.32 4.96
N HIS A 333 9.31 -17.35 6.07
CA HIS A 333 9.88 -17.32 7.42
C HIS A 333 10.83 -18.50 7.68
N LYS A 334 10.52 -19.70 7.17
CA LYS A 334 11.43 -20.87 7.24
C LYS A 334 12.77 -20.57 6.57
N LYS A 335 12.79 -19.75 5.51
CA LYS A 335 13.99 -19.28 4.82
C LYS A 335 14.60 -18.01 5.44
N GLN A 336 14.10 -17.57 6.61
CA GLN A 336 14.53 -16.34 7.27
C GLN A 336 14.26 -15.07 6.44
N ILE A 337 13.25 -15.11 5.58
CA ILE A 337 12.77 -14.00 4.76
C ILE A 337 11.46 -13.50 5.36
N ARG A 338 11.39 -12.22 5.67
CA ARG A 338 10.23 -11.54 6.20
C ARG A 338 9.31 -11.10 5.08
N VAL A 339 8.04 -10.85 5.42
CA VAL A 339 7.04 -10.41 4.45
C VAL A 339 6.56 -9.00 4.77
N ILE A 340 6.72 -8.10 3.81
CA ILE A 340 6.06 -6.80 3.76
C ILE A 340 4.84 -6.96 2.86
N MET A 341 3.69 -6.56 3.34
CA MET A 341 2.46 -6.58 2.58
C MET A 341 2.18 -5.19 2.02
N ASP A 342 2.01 -5.11 0.71
CA ASP A 342 1.52 -3.90 0.07
C ASP A 342 0.02 -3.75 0.34
N VAL A 343 -0.38 -2.61 0.92
CA VAL A 343 -1.75 -2.34 1.36
C VAL A 343 -2.30 -1.09 0.69
N VAL A 344 -3.49 -1.23 0.14
CA VAL A 344 -4.20 -0.17 -0.57
C VAL A 344 -5.33 0.34 0.30
N PHE A 345 -5.09 1.43 1.03
CA PHE A 345 -6.09 2.09 1.87
C PHE A 345 -6.45 3.50 1.40
N ASN A 346 -5.92 3.91 0.26
CA ASN A 346 -6.09 5.26 -0.26
C ASN A 346 -7.33 5.42 -1.15
N HIS A 347 -7.92 4.32 -1.64
CA HIS A 347 -9.13 4.28 -2.46
C HIS A 347 -9.81 2.90 -2.42
N LEU A 348 -10.96 2.77 -3.07
CA LEU A 348 -11.62 1.50 -3.39
C LEU A 348 -11.93 1.43 -4.89
N TYR A 349 -12.00 0.21 -5.45
CA TYR A 349 -12.14 -0.04 -6.89
C TYR A 349 -13.38 0.65 -7.49
N ILE A 350 -14.58 0.24 -7.11
CA ILE A 350 -15.84 0.89 -7.50
C ILE A 350 -16.49 1.42 -6.22
N TRP A 351 -16.19 2.68 -5.89
CA TRP A 351 -16.58 3.25 -4.60
C TRP A 351 -18.10 3.27 -4.42
N GLU A 352 -18.86 3.51 -5.50
CA GLU A 352 -20.33 3.58 -5.48
C GLU A 352 -20.97 2.26 -5.03
N ASP A 353 -20.39 1.14 -5.44
CA ASP A 353 -20.85 -0.21 -5.11
C ASP A 353 -20.20 -0.76 -3.84
N SER A 354 -19.27 -0.04 -3.26
CA SER A 354 -18.56 -0.49 -2.06
C SER A 354 -19.52 -0.65 -0.87
N PRO A 355 -19.30 -1.64 0.00
CA PRO A 355 -20.11 -1.79 1.20
C PRO A 355 -20.07 -0.55 2.10
N LEU A 356 -18.99 0.23 2.06
CA LEU A 356 -18.81 1.43 2.86
C LEU A 356 -19.76 2.54 2.41
N GLU A 357 -19.82 2.83 1.11
CA GLU A 357 -20.73 3.83 0.56
C GLU A 357 -22.21 3.37 0.68
N GLN A 358 -22.45 2.08 0.51
CA GLN A 358 -23.81 1.54 0.62
C GLN A 358 -24.36 1.60 2.05
N ILE A 359 -23.52 1.48 3.08
CA ILE A 359 -23.93 1.54 4.49
C ILE A 359 -23.99 2.98 5.00
N VAL A 360 -22.97 3.81 4.70
CA VAL A 360 -22.89 5.21 5.18
C VAL A 360 -22.48 6.13 4.03
N PRO A 361 -23.41 6.44 3.12
CA PRO A 361 -23.15 7.30 1.97
C PRO A 361 -22.43 8.61 2.33
N GLY A 362 -21.32 8.90 1.65
CA GLY A 362 -20.55 10.13 1.79
C GLY A 362 -19.59 10.19 3.00
N TYR A 363 -19.52 9.15 3.83
CA TYR A 363 -18.65 9.17 5.01
C TYR A 363 -17.21 8.75 4.72
N PHE A 364 -17.00 7.65 4.03
CA PHE A 364 -15.67 7.03 3.87
C PHE A 364 -14.83 7.61 2.75
N PHE A 365 -15.44 8.42 1.89
CA PHE A 365 -14.77 9.03 0.75
C PHE A 365 -14.69 10.54 0.89
N ARG A 366 -13.57 11.12 0.44
CA ARG A 366 -13.29 12.55 0.53
C ARG A 366 -14.01 13.30 -0.58
N HIS A 367 -14.54 14.47 -0.26
CA HIS A 367 -15.20 15.36 -1.19
C HIS A 367 -14.54 16.73 -1.19
N THR A 368 -14.65 17.45 -2.30
CA THR A 368 -14.25 18.85 -2.41
C THR A 368 -15.25 19.77 -1.71
N ASP A 369 -14.91 21.03 -1.58
CA ASP A 369 -15.82 22.05 -1.04
C ASP A 369 -17.09 22.24 -1.91
N GLU A 370 -17.02 21.92 -3.21
CA GLU A 370 -18.13 21.92 -4.15
C GLU A 370 -18.97 20.63 -4.06
N ASN A 371 -18.66 19.74 -3.12
CA ASN A 371 -19.34 18.48 -2.88
C ASN A 371 -19.13 17.43 -3.99
N GLU A 372 -18.05 17.54 -4.75
CA GLU A 372 -17.63 16.54 -5.73
C GLU A 372 -16.65 15.53 -5.11
N MET A 373 -16.58 14.33 -5.68
CA MET A 373 -15.63 13.31 -5.23
C MET A 373 -14.19 13.78 -5.43
N SER A 374 -13.39 13.77 -4.38
CA SER A 374 -11.94 14.00 -4.47
C SER A 374 -11.26 12.82 -5.21
N ASN A 375 -10.34 13.13 -6.12
CA ASN A 375 -9.67 12.15 -6.96
C ASN A 375 -8.17 12.44 -7.08
N GLY A 376 -7.51 12.66 -5.95
CA GLY A 376 -6.06 12.83 -5.89
C GLY A 376 -5.30 11.55 -6.23
N THR A 377 -5.90 10.39 -6.01
CA THR A 377 -5.39 9.07 -6.41
C THR A 377 -5.33 8.89 -7.94
N GLY A 378 -6.18 9.62 -8.69
CA GLY A 378 -6.32 9.47 -10.14
C GLY A 378 -7.15 8.25 -10.58
N VAL A 379 -7.72 7.49 -9.63
CA VAL A 379 -8.53 6.28 -9.88
C VAL A 379 -10.00 6.42 -9.50
N GLY A 380 -10.48 7.66 -9.32
CA GLY A 380 -11.89 7.97 -9.17
C GLY A 380 -12.35 8.32 -7.76
N ASN A 381 -11.58 8.05 -6.73
CA ASN A 381 -11.93 8.39 -5.35
C ASN A 381 -10.71 8.45 -4.44
N ASP A 382 -10.82 9.22 -3.34
CA ASP A 382 -9.87 9.28 -2.25
C ASP A 382 -10.54 8.82 -0.96
N PHE A 383 -9.91 7.88 -0.25
CA PHE A 383 -10.41 7.43 1.05
C PHE A 383 -10.17 8.48 2.13
N ALA A 384 -11.21 8.83 2.90
CA ALA A 384 -11.18 9.86 3.94
C ALA A 384 -10.61 9.31 5.26
N ALA A 385 -9.33 8.94 5.26
CA ALA A 385 -8.65 8.32 6.42
C ALA A 385 -8.66 9.19 7.68
N GLU A 386 -8.80 10.50 7.52
CA GLU A 386 -8.91 11.48 8.62
C GLU A 386 -10.16 11.30 9.48
N ARG A 387 -11.20 10.58 9.01
CA ARG A 387 -12.42 10.30 9.77
C ARG A 387 -12.22 9.16 10.75
N ASN A 388 -12.78 9.29 11.93
CA ASN A 388 -12.55 8.40 13.07
C ASN A 388 -12.81 6.92 12.75
N MET A 389 -13.94 6.58 12.07
CA MET A 389 -14.24 5.18 11.74
C MET A 389 -13.46 4.68 10.53
N ALA A 390 -13.09 5.55 9.58
CA ALA A 390 -12.20 5.20 8.47
C ALA A 390 -10.78 4.90 8.97
N ARG A 391 -10.23 5.76 9.82
CA ARG A 391 -8.95 5.54 10.52
C ARG A 391 -8.97 4.26 11.34
N LYS A 392 -10.05 4.06 12.13
CA LYS A 392 -10.22 2.83 12.91
C LYS A 392 -10.16 1.58 12.03
N MET A 393 -10.82 1.58 10.88
CA MET A 393 -10.84 0.44 9.95
C MET A 393 -9.43 0.12 9.44
N ILE A 394 -8.63 1.12 9.10
CA ILE A 394 -7.22 0.93 8.70
C ILE A 394 -6.42 0.30 9.85
N VAL A 395 -6.53 0.87 11.05
CA VAL A 395 -5.79 0.39 12.23
C VAL A 395 -6.20 -1.04 12.59
N ASP A 396 -7.49 -1.36 12.55
CA ASP A 396 -8.02 -2.70 12.82
C ASP A 396 -7.54 -3.71 11.75
N ALA A 397 -7.46 -3.30 10.47
CA ALA A 397 -6.94 -4.14 9.40
C ALA A 397 -5.45 -4.45 9.62
N ILE A 398 -4.64 -3.46 9.96
CA ILE A 398 -3.22 -3.64 10.29
C ILE A 398 -3.04 -4.62 11.45
N SER A 399 -3.79 -4.45 12.54
CA SER A 399 -3.76 -5.36 13.69
C SER A 399 -4.11 -6.80 13.28
N TYR A 400 -5.18 -6.97 12.48
CA TYR A 400 -5.61 -8.26 11.98
C TYR A 400 -4.55 -8.96 11.12
N TRP A 401 -3.91 -8.26 10.19
CA TRP A 401 -2.86 -8.82 9.34
C TRP A 401 -1.62 -9.25 10.14
N ILE A 402 -1.27 -8.50 11.20
CA ILE A 402 -0.18 -8.85 12.11
C ILE A 402 -0.52 -10.10 12.92
N GLU A 403 -1.70 -10.14 13.54
CA GLU A 403 -2.10 -11.18 14.48
C GLU A 403 -2.43 -12.49 13.77
N GLU A 404 -3.15 -12.41 12.65
CA GLU A 404 -3.69 -13.59 11.96
C GLU A 404 -2.72 -14.15 10.91
N PHE A 405 -1.97 -13.30 10.20
CA PHE A 405 -1.08 -13.71 9.11
C PHE A 405 0.41 -13.59 9.45
N HIS A 406 0.75 -12.99 10.57
CA HIS A 406 2.13 -12.80 11.00
C HIS A 406 3.00 -12.05 9.99
N VAL A 407 2.44 -11.06 9.27
CA VAL A 407 3.22 -10.18 8.40
C VAL A 407 4.23 -9.35 9.19
N ASP A 408 5.36 -9.01 8.58
CA ASP A 408 6.48 -8.34 9.24
C ASP A 408 6.59 -6.86 8.89
N GLY A 409 5.76 -6.40 7.96
CA GLY A 409 5.73 -4.99 7.58
C GLY A 409 4.61 -4.67 6.61
N PHE A 410 4.45 -3.38 6.34
CA PHE A 410 3.46 -2.84 5.41
C PHE A 410 4.07 -1.76 4.53
N ARG A 411 3.79 -1.85 3.22
CA ARG A 411 3.99 -0.76 2.25
C ARG A 411 2.64 -0.11 2.01
N PHE A 412 2.52 1.18 2.29
CA PHE A 412 1.30 1.93 2.05
C PHE A 412 1.34 2.54 0.65
N ASP A 413 0.47 2.03 -0.22
CA ASP A 413 0.22 2.58 -1.54
C ASP A 413 -0.29 4.02 -1.44
N LEU A 414 0.24 4.93 -2.27
CA LEU A 414 -0.09 6.34 -2.30
C LEU A 414 -0.31 6.93 -0.88
N MET A 415 0.62 6.65 0.04
CA MET A 415 0.53 7.04 1.45
C MET A 415 0.27 8.54 1.64
N GLY A 416 0.69 9.37 0.68
CA GLY A 416 0.46 10.82 0.68
C GLY A 416 -1.01 11.24 0.55
N ILE A 417 -1.93 10.33 0.26
CA ILE A 417 -3.39 10.55 0.33
C ILE A 417 -3.88 10.47 1.78
N LEU A 418 -3.24 9.65 2.61
CA LEU A 418 -3.62 9.44 4.01
C LEU A 418 -3.13 10.60 4.89
N ASP A 419 -3.78 10.80 6.01
CA ASP A 419 -3.39 11.81 6.98
C ASP A 419 -2.29 11.33 7.95
N THR A 420 -1.50 12.27 8.49
CA THR A 420 -0.40 11.98 9.41
C THR A 420 -0.87 11.35 10.72
N GLU A 421 -2.06 11.70 11.21
CA GLU A 421 -2.61 11.13 12.44
C GLU A 421 -2.95 9.65 12.28
N THR A 422 -3.55 9.27 11.15
CA THR A 422 -3.80 7.86 10.81
C THR A 422 -2.49 7.08 10.80
N MET A 423 -1.45 7.60 10.16
CA MET A 423 -0.15 6.93 10.10
C MET A 423 0.55 6.87 11.46
N LYS A 424 0.39 7.88 12.33
CA LYS A 424 0.85 7.83 13.73
C LYS A 424 0.12 6.76 14.53
N GLN A 425 -1.20 6.58 14.33
CA GLN A 425 -1.96 5.53 15.00
C GLN A 425 -1.59 4.14 14.48
N VAL A 426 -1.39 3.96 13.19
CA VAL A 426 -0.83 2.72 12.61
C VAL A 426 0.52 2.40 13.26
N ALA A 427 1.46 3.36 13.29
CA ALA A 427 2.76 3.16 13.92
C ALA A 427 2.69 2.87 15.42
N LYS A 428 1.67 3.38 16.12
CA LYS A 428 1.40 3.05 17.53
C LYS A 428 0.84 1.63 17.67
N GLU A 429 -0.05 1.21 16.78
CA GLU A 429 -0.64 -0.13 16.79
C GLU A 429 0.43 -1.20 16.54
N THR A 430 1.28 -1.00 15.55
CA THR A 430 2.37 -1.95 15.23
C THR A 430 3.33 -2.18 16.41
N LYS A 431 3.51 -1.20 17.31
CA LYS A 431 4.32 -1.36 18.53
C LYS A 431 3.73 -2.29 19.57
N LYS A 432 2.46 -2.66 19.48
CA LYS A 432 1.84 -3.64 20.37
C LYS A 432 2.21 -5.08 20.00
N ALA A 433 2.68 -5.29 18.77
CA ALA A 433 3.13 -6.60 18.31
C ALA A 433 4.35 -7.09 19.11
N THR A 434 4.48 -8.40 19.23
CA THR A 434 5.62 -9.04 19.91
C THR A 434 6.93 -9.00 19.13
N LYS A 435 6.89 -8.48 17.91
CA LYS A 435 8.01 -8.35 16.98
C LYS A 435 8.01 -6.96 16.35
N ASP A 436 9.15 -6.55 15.81
CA ASP A 436 9.24 -5.29 15.06
C ASP A 436 8.48 -5.40 13.74
N ILE A 437 7.56 -4.49 13.50
CA ILE A 437 6.80 -4.34 12.26
C ILE A 437 7.33 -3.12 11.52
N PHE A 438 7.78 -3.31 10.29
CA PHE A 438 8.32 -2.25 9.45
C PHE A 438 7.21 -1.56 8.66
N ILE A 439 7.25 -0.24 8.58
CA ILE A 439 6.28 0.56 7.82
C ILE A 439 7.04 1.41 6.81
N LEU A 440 6.63 1.32 5.55
CA LEU A 440 7.09 2.19 4.48
C LEU A 440 5.90 2.62 3.60
N GLY A 441 6.09 3.64 2.79
CA GLY A 441 5.04 4.05 1.88
C GLY A 441 5.46 5.14 0.90
N GLU A 442 4.57 5.39 -0.04
CA GLU A 442 4.71 6.40 -1.08
C GLU A 442 4.21 7.76 -0.58
N GLY A 443 5.14 8.59 -0.17
CA GLY A 443 4.84 9.93 0.33
C GLY A 443 4.69 10.99 -0.75
N TRP A 444 3.99 10.70 -1.86
CA TRP A 444 3.79 11.63 -2.97
C TRP A 444 2.82 12.74 -2.59
N ASP A 445 3.13 13.99 -2.97
CA ASP A 445 2.22 15.13 -2.85
C ASP A 445 1.24 15.14 -4.03
N LEU A 446 0.13 14.41 -3.89
CA LEU A 446 -0.90 14.26 -4.90
C LEU A 446 -2.03 15.30 -4.71
N PRO A 447 -2.78 15.69 -5.77
CA PRO A 447 -3.78 16.76 -5.73
C PRO A 447 -5.11 16.34 -5.09
N THR A 448 -5.09 15.83 -3.85
CA THR A 448 -6.29 15.52 -3.07
C THR A 448 -6.84 16.75 -2.37
N SER A 449 -8.13 16.77 -2.05
CA SER A 449 -8.79 17.89 -1.35
C SER A 449 -8.56 17.90 0.17
N TYR A 450 -7.37 17.51 0.63
CA TYR A 450 -6.97 17.54 2.04
C TYR A 450 -5.63 18.31 2.18
N PRO A 451 -5.46 19.15 3.21
CA PRO A 451 -4.30 20.03 3.34
C PRO A 451 -2.96 19.27 3.36
N PRO A 452 -1.95 19.65 2.55
CA PRO A 452 -0.69 18.93 2.44
C PRO A 452 0.09 18.85 3.77
N GLU A 453 -0.02 19.84 4.64
CA GLU A 453 0.62 19.86 5.97
C GLU A 453 0.05 18.82 6.95
N LEU A 454 -1.13 18.26 6.66
CA LEU A 454 -1.77 17.21 7.46
C LEU A 454 -1.60 15.82 6.83
N ARG A 455 -1.03 15.71 5.63
CA ARG A 455 -0.89 14.45 4.89
C ARG A 455 0.45 13.76 5.15
N ALA A 456 0.49 12.45 4.97
CA ALA A 456 1.69 11.63 5.15
C ALA A 456 2.62 11.70 3.92
N ILE A 457 2.92 12.91 3.45
CA ILE A 457 3.84 13.17 2.33
C ILE A 457 5.30 13.20 2.80
N THR A 458 6.24 13.07 1.85
CA THR A 458 7.69 13.04 2.14
C THR A 458 8.17 14.30 2.88
N ASP A 459 7.57 15.46 2.59
CA ASP A 459 7.91 16.72 3.28
C ASP A 459 7.53 16.70 4.77
N GLN A 460 6.61 15.81 5.18
CA GLN A 460 6.22 15.57 6.58
C GLN A 460 6.94 14.38 7.21
N ALA A 461 7.94 13.78 6.56
CA ALA A 461 8.60 12.56 7.04
C ALA A 461 9.23 12.69 8.44
N ARG A 462 9.62 13.90 8.84
CA ARG A 462 10.18 14.17 10.18
C ARG A 462 9.15 14.06 11.30
N GLU A 463 7.87 14.29 10.98
CA GLU A 463 6.73 14.07 11.88
C GLU A 463 6.37 12.59 12.04
N LEU A 464 6.88 11.74 11.15
CA LEU A 464 6.62 10.30 11.06
C LEU A 464 7.92 9.48 11.18
N PRO A 465 8.72 9.61 12.28
CA PRO A 465 10.07 9.04 12.37
C PRO A 465 10.11 7.50 12.39
N GLN A 466 8.96 6.82 12.52
CA GLN A 466 8.84 5.37 12.47
C GLN A 466 8.51 4.83 11.08
N ILE A 467 8.30 5.71 10.08
CA ILE A 467 7.85 5.36 8.74
C ILE A 467 8.96 5.69 7.75
N ALA A 468 9.22 4.76 6.84
CA ALA A 468 10.17 4.94 5.77
C ALA A 468 9.46 5.40 4.48
N PHE A 469 10.20 6.12 3.63
CA PHE A 469 9.67 6.74 2.43
C PHE A 469 10.52 6.38 1.22
N PHE A 470 9.88 6.11 0.09
CA PHE A 470 10.56 5.95 -1.18
C PHE A 470 11.25 7.26 -1.60
N GLN A 471 12.50 7.17 -2.06
CA GLN A 471 13.31 8.31 -2.46
C GLN A 471 13.26 8.54 -3.97
N ASP A 472 12.22 9.24 -4.44
CA ASP A 472 12.02 9.56 -5.86
C ASP A 472 13.14 10.42 -6.45
N ARG A 473 13.65 11.43 -5.72
CA ARG A 473 14.76 12.29 -6.17
C ARG A 473 16.03 11.49 -6.40
N PHE A 474 16.35 10.56 -5.49
CA PHE A 474 17.51 9.68 -5.67
C PHE A 474 17.32 8.71 -6.82
N ARG A 475 16.14 8.11 -6.95
CA ARG A 475 15.76 7.26 -8.09
C ARG A 475 15.96 7.99 -9.41
N ASP A 476 15.37 9.17 -9.55
CA ASP A 476 15.41 9.97 -10.78
C ASP A 476 16.81 10.55 -11.03
N GLY A 477 17.53 10.93 -9.97
CA GLY A 477 18.94 11.31 -10.06
C GLY A 477 19.80 10.21 -10.66
N ILE A 478 19.56 8.93 -10.32
CA ILE A 478 20.33 7.80 -10.86
C ILE A 478 19.90 7.48 -12.29
N LYS A 479 18.61 7.19 -12.54
CA LYS A 479 18.12 6.62 -13.81
C LYS A 479 17.64 7.66 -14.82
N GLY A 480 17.31 8.86 -14.38
CA GLY A 480 16.58 9.90 -15.12
C GLY A 480 15.13 10.00 -14.72
N SER A 481 14.46 11.06 -15.16
CA SER A 481 13.06 11.34 -14.80
C SER A 481 12.15 10.16 -15.09
N THR A 482 11.30 9.83 -14.14
CA THR A 482 10.28 8.80 -14.28
C THR A 482 9.16 9.24 -15.23
N PHE A 483 8.84 10.54 -15.25
CA PHE A 483 7.75 11.10 -16.05
C PHE A 483 8.16 11.58 -17.44
N GLU A 484 9.48 11.74 -17.69
CA GLU A 484 10.02 12.08 -19.01
C GLU A 484 10.89 10.92 -19.50
N SER A 485 10.35 10.13 -20.41
CA SER A 485 10.91 8.83 -20.78
C SER A 485 12.35 8.89 -21.29
N ILE A 486 12.73 9.96 -21.99
CA ILE A 486 14.08 10.14 -22.59
C ILE A 486 15.02 11.01 -21.74
N GLN A 487 14.58 11.59 -20.61
CA GLN A 487 15.45 12.40 -19.76
C GLN A 487 16.47 11.50 -19.05
N PRO A 488 17.81 11.73 -19.25
CA PRO A 488 18.81 10.91 -18.62
C PRO A 488 19.04 11.26 -17.14
N GLY A 489 19.55 10.31 -16.36
CA GLY A 489 20.10 10.51 -15.03
C GLY A 489 21.62 10.32 -15.00
N PHE A 490 22.19 10.26 -13.80
CA PHE A 490 23.65 10.12 -13.59
C PHE A 490 24.25 8.96 -14.39
N VAL A 491 23.65 7.78 -14.36
CA VAL A 491 24.21 6.59 -15.06
C VAL A 491 24.02 6.66 -16.58
N SER A 492 23.19 7.56 -17.08
CA SER A 492 22.87 7.72 -18.50
C SER A 492 23.35 9.04 -19.12
N GLY A 493 24.19 9.80 -18.40
CA GLY A 493 24.89 10.95 -18.94
C GLY A 493 24.31 12.32 -18.60
N ASN A 494 23.51 12.43 -17.52
CA ASN A 494 23.04 13.70 -16.99
C ASN A 494 23.98 14.20 -15.88
N ASP A 495 24.66 15.31 -16.12
CA ASP A 495 25.60 15.92 -15.21
C ASP A 495 24.95 16.80 -14.13
N PHE A 496 23.67 17.14 -14.26
CA PHE A 496 22.92 17.91 -13.26
C PHE A 496 22.40 17.06 -12.08
N SER A 497 22.55 15.72 -12.14
CA SER A 497 22.02 14.80 -11.12
C SER A 497 22.98 14.57 -9.94
N ILE A 498 24.15 15.20 -9.92
CA ILE A 498 25.20 14.85 -8.94
C ILE A 498 24.79 15.15 -7.49
N ASP A 499 24.03 16.22 -7.25
CA ASP A 499 23.63 16.60 -5.91
C ASP A 499 22.62 15.58 -5.31
N GLU A 500 21.70 15.06 -6.12
CA GLU A 500 20.78 14.00 -5.73
C GLU A 500 21.53 12.72 -5.39
N ILE A 501 22.60 12.40 -6.15
CA ILE A 501 23.44 11.24 -5.86
C ILE A 501 24.19 11.45 -4.55
N VAL A 502 24.79 12.63 -4.34
CA VAL A 502 25.52 12.97 -3.10
C VAL A 502 24.60 12.89 -1.89
N SER A 503 23.38 13.41 -2.00
CA SER A 503 22.37 13.33 -0.95
C SER A 503 21.96 11.88 -0.68
N GLY A 504 21.56 11.14 -1.71
CA GLY A 504 21.05 9.77 -1.60
C GLY A 504 22.07 8.79 -1.05
N VAL A 505 23.35 8.81 -1.51
CA VAL A 505 24.39 7.92 -0.99
C VAL A 505 24.67 8.13 0.51
N ARG A 506 24.28 9.29 1.07
CA ARG A 506 24.38 9.64 2.50
C ARG A 506 23.07 9.40 3.27
N GLY A 507 22.04 8.82 2.62
CA GLY A 507 20.74 8.53 3.22
C GLY A 507 19.83 9.74 3.36
N SER A 508 19.98 10.77 2.50
CA SER A 508 19.10 11.96 2.39
C SER A 508 18.82 12.66 3.72
N MET A 509 19.86 13.04 4.42
CA MET A 509 19.78 13.60 5.78
C MET A 509 19.08 14.96 5.87
N GLU A 510 18.87 15.63 4.76
CA GLU A 510 18.10 16.86 4.63
C GLU A 510 16.59 16.62 4.69
N LEU A 511 16.12 15.44 4.29
CA LEU A 511 14.70 15.04 4.27
C LEU A 511 14.29 14.33 5.57
N PHE A 512 15.10 13.42 6.07
CA PHE A 512 14.73 12.46 7.10
C PHE A 512 15.38 12.72 8.45
N SER A 513 14.78 12.18 9.51
CA SER A 513 15.30 12.19 10.89
C SER A 513 16.36 11.11 11.11
N SER A 514 16.32 10.03 10.31
CA SER A 514 17.22 8.88 10.40
C SER A 514 17.40 8.24 9.03
N PRO A 515 18.57 7.64 8.72
CA PRO A 515 18.74 6.87 7.49
C PRO A 515 17.80 5.65 7.38
N LYS A 516 17.18 5.23 8.49
CA LYS A 516 16.16 4.17 8.52
C LYS A 516 14.87 4.54 7.78
N GLN A 517 14.65 5.83 7.50
CA GLN A 517 13.49 6.32 6.74
C GLN A 517 13.72 6.34 5.22
N ALA A 518 14.94 6.13 4.76
CA ALA A 518 15.33 6.27 3.37
C ALA A 518 15.24 4.92 2.64
N ILE A 519 14.24 4.74 1.75
CA ILE A 519 14.14 3.59 0.85
C ILE A 519 14.81 3.95 -0.48
N ASN A 520 15.96 3.34 -0.72
CA ASN A 520 16.77 3.57 -1.91
C ASN A 520 16.40 2.59 -3.03
N TYR A 521 16.00 3.09 -4.18
CA TYR A 521 15.63 2.27 -5.32
C TYR A 521 15.92 2.96 -6.65
N VAL A 522 15.85 2.25 -7.75
CA VAL A 522 15.92 2.79 -9.12
C VAL A 522 14.82 2.23 -9.99
N GLU A 523 14.19 1.15 -9.57
CA GLU A 523 13.14 0.43 -10.27
C GLU A 523 12.15 -0.13 -9.25
N ALA A 524 10.86 -0.09 -9.57
CA ALA A 524 9.77 -0.74 -8.88
C ALA A 524 8.82 -1.35 -9.95
N HIS A 525 7.69 -1.91 -9.51
CA HIS A 525 6.68 -2.42 -10.45
C HIS A 525 6.11 -1.31 -11.33
N ASP A 526 5.98 -0.08 -10.79
CA ASP A 526 5.52 1.13 -11.48
C ASP A 526 6.54 1.66 -12.50
N ASN A 527 6.02 2.22 -13.59
CA ASN A 527 6.78 2.83 -14.66
C ASN A 527 7.71 1.84 -15.40
N HIS A 528 8.61 2.35 -16.24
CA HIS A 528 9.57 1.52 -16.96
C HIS A 528 10.51 0.77 -16.03
N THR A 529 10.81 -0.49 -16.36
CA THR A 529 11.98 -1.15 -15.77
C THR A 529 13.24 -0.33 -16.06
N LEU A 530 14.25 -0.44 -15.23
CA LEU A 530 15.52 0.24 -15.46
C LEU A 530 16.12 -0.12 -16.84
N TRP A 531 15.98 -1.39 -17.23
CA TRP A 531 16.42 -1.87 -18.53
C TRP A 531 15.70 -1.20 -19.70
N ASP A 532 14.37 -1.10 -19.63
CA ASP A 532 13.57 -0.48 -20.67
C ASP A 532 13.81 1.04 -20.73
N LYS A 533 13.94 1.70 -19.56
CA LYS A 533 14.30 3.12 -19.46
C LYS A 533 15.65 3.42 -20.12
N LEU A 534 16.67 2.62 -19.84
CA LEU A 534 18.01 2.81 -20.43
C LEU A 534 17.99 2.59 -21.94
N LYS A 535 17.21 1.65 -22.44
CA LYS A 535 17.02 1.43 -23.89
C LYS A 535 16.33 2.60 -24.57
N GLU A 536 15.39 3.22 -23.89
CA GLU A 536 14.67 4.37 -24.44
C GLU A 536 15.55 5.61 -24.51
N ILE A 537 16.36 5.86 -23.47
CA ILE A 537 17.34 6.97 -23.47
C ILE A 537 18.44 6.72 -24.51
N HIS A 538 18.91 5.48 -24.66
CA HIS A 538 20.03 5.11 -25.52
C HIS A 538 19.65 4.01 -26.53
N PRO A 539 18.73 4.27 -27.49
CA PRO A 539 18.17 3.23 -28.36
C PRO A 539 19.20 2.59 -29.31
N HIS A 540 20.34 3.22 -29.52
CA HIS A 540 21.40 2.76 -30.42
C HIS A 540 22.71 2.36 -29.70
N GLU A 541 22.72 2.38 -28.35
CA GLU A 541 23.89 1.99 -27.59
C GLU A 541 24.06 0.45 -27.58
N GLU A 542 25.29 -0.01 -27.58
CA GLU A 542 25.59 -1.43 -27.49
C GLU A 542 25.04 -2.04 -26.21
N THR A 543 24.48 -3.23 -26.30
CA THR A 543 23.86 -3.94 -25.17
C THR A 543 24.80 -4.07 -23.95
N GLU A 544 26.11 -4.27 -24.19
CA GLU A 544 27.08 -4.36 -23.12
C GLU A 544 27.20 -3.05 -22.31
N LEU A 545 27.14 -1.90 -22.96
CA LEU A 545 27.20 -0.59 -22.29
C LEU A 545 25.91 -0.36 -21.48
N LEU A 546 24.74 -0.70 -22.02
CA LEU A 546 23.46 -0.65 -21.29
C LEU A 546 23.51 -1.54 -20.05
N GLN A 547 24.07 -2.74 -20.13
CA GLN A 547 24.26 -3.64 -18.99
C GLN A 547 25.21 -3.04 -17.93
N LYS A 548 26.26 -2.34 -18.33
CA LYS A 548 27.16 -1.64 -17.41
C LYS A 548 26.46 -0.49 -16.70
N ARG A 549 25.66 0.33 -17.41
CA ARG A 549 24.85 1.39 -16.81
C ARG A 549 23.87 0.83 -15.77
N HIS A 550 23.20 -0.25 -16.12
CA HIS A 550 22.23 -0.91 -15.25
C HIS A 550 22.90 -1.46 -13.97
N ARG A 551 24.06 -2.16 -14.10
CA ARG A 551 24.82 -2.63 -12.93
C ARG A 551 25.32 -1.48 -12.06
N LEU A 552 25.79 -0.39 -12.68
CA LEU A 552 26.22 0.82 -11.96
C LEU A 552 25.07 1.40 -11.13
N ALA A 553 23.88 1.57 -11.72
CA ALA A 553 22.68 2.07 -11.03
C ALA A 553 22.32 1.20 -9.81
N THR A 554 22.24 -0.11 -10.02
CA THR A 554 21.95 -1.06 -8.93
C THR A 554 23.04 -1.05 -7.85
N SER A 555 24.33 -0.89 -8.24
CA SER A 555 25.42 -0.80 -7.28
C SER A 555 25.37 0.46 -6.42
N ILE A 556 24.95 1.60 -6.98
CA ILE A 556 24.74 2.85 -6.23
C ILE A 556 23.70 2.62 -5.13
N VAL A 557 22.55 2.02 -5.47
CA VAL A 557 21.50 1.69 -4.48
C VAL A 557 22.04 0.78 -3.38
N MET A 558 22.71 -0.31 -3.75
CA MET A 558 23.17 -1.34 -2.81
C MET A 558 24.25 -0.86 -1.84
N LEU A 559 25.09 0.12 -2.23
CA LEU A 559 26.21 0.61 -1.43
C LEU A 559 25.94 1.95 -0.72
N SER A 560 24.74 2.52 -0.90
CA SER A 560 24.30 3.75 -0.22
C SER A 560 23.84 3.49 1.21
N GLN A 561 23.89 4.55 2.05
CA GLN A 561 23.26 4.53 3.36
C GLN A 561 21.72 4.54 3.20
N GLY A 562 20.98 3.98 4.14
CA GLY A 562 19.54 3.75 4.04
C GLY A 562 19.20 2.30 3.75
N ILE A 563 18.02 2.01 3.26
CA ILE A 563 17.49 0.66 3.03
C ILE A 563 17.38 0.41 1.51
N PRO A 564 18.11 -0.56 0.95
CA PRO A 564 18.02 -0.87 -0.48
C PRO A 564 16.78 -1.67 -0.80
N PHE A 565 16.17 -1.32 -1.92
CA PHE A 565 15.00 -1.94 -2.50
C PHE A 565 15.30 -2.37 -3.94
N LEU A 566 14.93 -3.58 -4.29
CA LEU A 566 15.11 -4.18 -5.61
C LEU A 566 13.76 -4.64 -6.15
N HIS A 567 13.43 -4.26 -7.37
CA HIS A 567 12.35 -4.87 -8.13
C HIS A 567 12.76 -6.27 -8.61
N ALA A 568 11.87 -7.23 -8.50
CA ALA A 568 12.15 -8.60 -8.87
C ALA A 568 12.54 -8.74 -10.36
N GLY A 569 13.71 -9.32 -10.61
CA GLY A 569 14.30 -9.45 -11.94
C GLY A 569 15.22 -8.31 -12.36
N GLN A 570 15.34 -7.24 -11.57
CA GLN A 570 16.29 -6.16 -11.80
C GLN A 570 17.72 -6.72 -11.93
N GLU A 571 18.09 -7.74 -11.18
CA GLU A 571 19.41 -8.34 -11.17
C GLU A 571 19.78 -9.12 -12.44
N TRP A 572 18.85 -9.29 -13.39
CA TRP A 572 19.11 -9.87 -14.72
C TRP A 572 18.47 -9.09 -15.86
N PHE A 573 18.26 -7.77 -15.69
CA PHE A 573 17.79 -6.87 -16.75
C PHE A 573 16.36 -7.19 -17.19
N ARG A 574 15.43 -7.40 -16.25
CA ARG A 574 14.01 -7.61 -16.54
C ARG A 574 13.48 -6.53 -17.46
N THR A 575 12.74 -6.95 -18.49
CA THR A 575 12.04 -6.06 -19.41
C THR A 575 10.54 -6.32 -19.34
N LYS A 576 9.76 -5.26 -19.44
CA LYS A 576 8.33 -5.27 -19.71
C LYS A 576 8.05 -4.78 -21.15
N TYR A 577 9.06 -4.97 -22.01
CA TYR A 577 9.03 -4.64 -23.46
C TYR A 577 8.70 -3.17 -23.75
N GLY A 578 9.13 -2.24 -22.87
CA GLY A 578 8.86 -0.81 -22.98
C GLY A 578 7.46 -0.41 -22.49
N CYS A 579 6.71 -1.31 -21.88
CA CYS A 579 5.42 -0.97 -21.28
C CYS A 579 5.66 -0.24 -19.96
N GLU A 580 5.30 1.03 -19.90
CA GLU A 580 5.45 1.87 -18.73
C GLU A 580 4.47 1.50 -17.62
N ASN A 581 3.20 1.30 -17.99
CA ASN A 581 2.13 0.96 -17.07
C ASN A 581 1.53 -0.40 -17.44
N SER A 582 2.06 -1.46 -16.83
CA SER A 582 1.71 -2.83 -17.17
C SER A 582 0.68 -3.47 -16.22
N TYR A 583 -0.07 -2.67 -15.45
CA TYR A 583 -0.96 -3.13 -14.39
C TYR A 583 -2.02 -4.15 -14.83
N ASN A 584 -2.49 -4.04 -16.07
CA ASN A 584 -3.50 -4.91 -16.68
C ASN A 584 -3.01 -5.59 -17.96
N GLN A 585 -1.69 -5.60 -18.20
CA GLN A 585 -1.12 -6.26 -19.38
C GLN A 585 -1.04 -7.77 -19.14
N PRO A 586 -1.13 -8.58 -20.21
CA PRO A 586 -1.15 -10.04 -20.09
C PRO A 586 0.14 -10.61 -19.48
N ASP A 587 0.06 -11.85 -19.02
CA ASP A 587 1.17 -12.58 -18.37
C ASP A 587 2.50 -12.47 -19.12
N TRP A 588 2.49 -12.53 -20.47
CA TRP A 588 3.73 -12.51 -21.25
C TRP A 588 4.52 -11.20 -21.11
N VAL A 589 3.86 -10.09 -20.73
CA VAL A 589 4.52 -8.79 -20.43
C VAL A 589 5.11 -8.83 -19.00
N ASN A 590 4.35 -9.34 -18.04
CA ASN A 590 4.65 -9.22 -16.62
C ASN A 590 5.42 -10.42 -16.04
N GLN A 591 5.28 -11.61 -16.61
CA GLN A 591 5.87 -12.83 -16.08
C GLN A 591 7.40 -12.78 -15.98
N PHE A 592 7.94 -13.46 -14.99
CA PHE A 592 9.36 -13.72 -14.88
C PHE A 592 9.84 -14.63 -16.01
N ASP A 593 10.80 -14.19 -16.80
CA ASP A 593 11.50 -15.06 -17.75
C ASP A 593 12.72 -15.72 -17.09
N TRP A 594 12.47 -16.84 -16.42
CA TRP A 594 13.53 -17.63 -15.78
C TRP A 594 14.59 -18.14 -16.75
N ASN A 595 14.27 -18.30 -18.06
CA ASN A 595 15.26 -18.64 -19.07
C ASN A 595 16.20 -17.47 -19.32
N GLN A 596 15.68 -16.23 -19.40
CA GLN A 596 16.52 -15.04 -19.55
C GLN A 596 17.52 -14.93 -18.42
N ARG A 597 17.13 -15.21 -17.18
CA ARG A 597 18.02 -15.23 -16.02
C ARG A 597 19.27 -16.10 -16.24
N ALA A 598 19.15 -17.25 -16.89
CA ALA A 598 20.27 -18.15 -17.13
C ALA A 598 21.38 -17.51 -17.97
N TYR A 599 21.02 -16.65 -18.93
CA TYR A 599 22.01 -15.92 -19.74
C TYR A 599 22.78 -14.86 -18.94
N PHE A 600 22.20 -14.36 -17.84
CA PHE A 600 22.75 -13.27 -17.04
C PHE A 600 23.20 -13.71 -15.64
N GLU A 601 23.46 -14.99 -15.44
CA GLU A 601 23.90 -15.54 -14.13
C GLU A 601 25.14 -14.80 -13.57
N LYS A 602 26.03 -14.27 -14.43
CA LYS A 602 27.17 -13.46 -13.99
C LYS A 602 26.71 -12.16 -13.31
N THR A 603 25.69 -11.50 -13.84
CA THR A 603 25.13 -10.28 -13.23
C THR A 603 24.39 -10.60 -11.94
N VAL A 604 23.61 -11.68 -11.91
CA VAL A 604 22.99 -12.18 -10.68
C VAL A 604 24.03 -12.41 -9.59
N ASN A 605 25.15 -13.07 -9.94
CA ASN A 605 26.25 -13.32 -9.00
C ASN A 605 26.93 -12.02 -8.54
N TYR A 606 27.06 -11.02 -9.43
CA TYR A 606 27.58 -9.69 -9.09
C TYR A 606 26.70 -9.01 -8.05
N ILE A 607 25.38 -8.89 -8.30
CA ILE A 607 24.44 -8.26 -7.36
C ILE A 607 24.39 -9.04 -6.04
N ARG A 608 24.38 -10.37 -6.09
CA ARG A 608 24.47 -11.22 -4.89
C ARG A 608 25.76 -10.97 -4.10
N GLY A 609 26.86 -10.67 -4.78
CA GLY A 609 28.12 -10.26 -4.17
C GLY A 609 28.00 -8.94 -3.42
N LEU A 610 27.33 -7.93 -4.01
CA LEU A 610 27.03 -6.64 -3.35
C LEU A 610 26.17 -6.84 -2.11
N ILE A 611 25.11 -7.66 -2.20
CA ILE A 611 24.26 -8.04 -1.06
C ILE A 611 25.10 -8.63 0.07
N LYS A 612 26.00 -9.57 -0.23
CA LYS A 612 26.90 -10.17 0.76
C LYS A 612 27.83 -9.15 1.42
N ILE A 613 28.41 -8.24 0.62
CA ILE A 613 29.27 -7.15 1.13
C ILE A 613 28.47 -6.28 2.09
N ARG A 614 27.31 -5.77 1.65
CA ARG A 614 26.46 -4.93 2.50
C ARG A 614 26.08 -5.63 3.82
N ARG A 615 25.68 -6.90 3.77
CA ARG A 615 25.29 -7.68 4.96
C ARG A 615 26.45 -7.94 5.91
N ALA A 616 27.66 -8.11 5.38
CA ALA A 616 28.86 -8.39 6.19
C ALA A 616 29.47 -7.14 6.82
N HIS A 617 29.21 -5.95 6.25
CA HIS A 617 29.90 -4.70 6.58
C HIS A 617 28.94 -3.61 7.05
N PRO A 618 28.82 -3.36 8.38
CA PRO A 618 27.96 -2.32 8.96
C PRO A 618 28.22 -0.91 8.44
N ALA A 619 29.42 -0.63 7.91
CA ALA A 619 29.78 0.65 7.32
C ALA A 619 28.82 1.11 6.20
N PHE A 620 28.16 0.18 5.48
CA PHE A 620 27.18 0.49 4.44
C PHE A 620 25.74 0.71 4.97
N ARG A 621 25.53 0.54 6.28
CA ARG A 621 24.21 0.55 6.91
C ARG A 621 24.24 1.18 8.30
N MET A 622 24.91 2.34 8.38
CA MET A 622 25.01 3.11 9.62
C MET A 622 23.62 3.55 10.09
N GLU A 623 23.37 3.44 11.39
CA GLU A 623 22.04 3.63 11.95
C GLU A 623 21.65 5.09 12.18
N THR A 624 22.63 6.00 12.22
CA THR A 624 22.42 7.40 12.57
C THR A 624 23.18 8.35 11.67
N TYR A 625 22.61 9.54 11.43
CA TYR A 625 23.33 10.60 10.71
C TYR A 625 24.56 11.10 11.45
N LYS A 626 24.65 10.90 12.77
CA LYS A 626 25.86 11.19 13.53
C LYS A 626 27.02 10.29 13.06
N ALA A 627 26.78 8.97 12.99
CA ALA A 627 27.78 8.02 12.50
C ALA A 627 28.16 8.30 11.03
N ILE A 628 27.16 8.61 10.17
CA ILE A 628 27.41 8.95 8.78
C ILE A 628 28.29 10.22 8.68
N LYS A 629 28.00 11.27 9.44
CA LYS A 629 28.82 12.49 9.46
C LYS A 629 30.24 12.27 9.97
N GLU A 630 30.43 11.32 10.89
CA GLU A 630 31.74 10.98 11.46
C GLU A 630 32.61 10.17 10.49
N HIS A 631 32.01 9.19 9.81
CA HIS A 631 32.76 8.21 9.03
C HIS A 631 32.71 8.43 7.52
N PHE A 632 31.66 9.06 6.97
CA PHE A 632 31.47 9.24 5.54
C PHE A 632 32.08 10.57 5.05
N HIS A 633 33.05 10.49 4.14
CA HIS A 633 33.75 11.66 3.58
C HIS A 633 33.75 11.61 2.06
N LEU A 634 33.29 12.68 1.42
CA LEU A 634 33.41 12.83 -0.03
C LEU A 634 34.88 13.05 -0.41
N MET A 635 35.36 12.28 -1.39
CA MET A 635 36.74 12.39 -1.93
C MET A 635 36.73 13.12 -3.27
N LEU A 636 35.76 12.79 -4.14
CA LEU A 636 35.61 13.35 -5.47
C LEU A 636 34.11 13.53 -5.75
N VAL A 637 33.78 14.68 -6.30
CA VAL A 637 32.44 14.96 -6.86
C VAL A 637 32.63 15.65 -8.19
N GLU A 638 32.48 14.91 -9.27
CA GLU A 638 32.47 15.37 -10.66
C GLU A 638 31.10 15.06 -11.26
N SER A 639 30.73 15.71 -12.35
CA SER A 639 29.44 15.51 -13.02
C SER A 639 29.15 14.08 -13.43
N ASP A 640 30.19 13.28 -13.65
CA ASP A 640 30.13 11.90 -14.12
C ASP A 640 30.86 10.89 -13.22
N CYS A 641 31.35 11.34 -12.05
CA CYS A 641 32.07 10.45 -11.12
C CYS A 641 31.94 10.94 -9.68
N ILE A 642 31.58 10.02 -8.79
CA ILE A 642 31.60 10.27 -7.35
C ILE A 642 32.47 9.24 -6.65
N ALA A 643 33.31 9.71 -5.71
CA ALA A 643 34.06 8.84 -4.82
C ALA A 643 33.87 9.29 -3.37
N TYR A 644 33.69 8.35 -2.47
CA TYR A 644 33.61 8.61 -1.05
C TYR A 644 34.39 7.59 -0.23
N HIS A 645 34.82 8.04 0.94
CA HIS A 645 35.66 7.29 1.87
C HIS A 645 34.88 7.09 3.19
N LEU A 646 34.56 5.84 3.50
CA LEU A 646 34.11 5.43 4.82
C LEU A 646 35.38 5.10 5.61
N ARG A 647 35.77 5.98 6.54
CA ARG A 647 37.07 5.94 7.21
C ARG A 647 36.93 5.86 8.74
N ASN A 648 38.05 5.45 9.37
CA ASN A 648 38.15 5.30 10.83
C ASN A 648 37.04 4.41 11.38
N LEU A 649 36.74 3.31 10.68
CA LEU A 649 35.62 2.44 11.00
C LEU A 649 35.78 1.68 12.31
N GLY A 650 37.05 1.52 12.76
CA GLY A 650 37.39 1.08 14.10
C GLY A 650 36.66 -0.18 14.56
N GLU A 651 35.80 -0.05 15.57
CA GLU A 651 34.97 -1.14 16.09
C GLU A 651 33.71 -1.38 15.25
N LEU A 652 33.33 -0.43 14.38
CA LEU A 652 32.10 -0.51 13.57
C LEU A 652 32.16 -1.59 12.51
N ASP A 653 33.37 -1.80 11.88
CA ASP A 653 33.51 -2.71 10.76
C ASP A 653 34.81 -3.55 10.86
N ARG A 654 34.89 -4.62 10.07
CA ARG A 654 36.08 -5.47 9.95
C ARG A 654 37.16 -4.84 9.06
N TRP A 655 36.74 -4.03 8.08
CA TRP A 655 37.61 -3.17 7.29
C TRP A 655 37.85 -1.87 8.06
N ASP A 656 39.04 -1.35 7.99
CA ASP A 656 39.39 -0.10 8.69
C ASP A 656 38.96 1.12 7.89
N ASP A 657 39.11 1.02 6.57
CA ASP A 657 38.63 2.04 5.62
C ASP A 657 38.07 1.38 4.36
N ILE A 658 37.08 2.03 3.77
CA ILE A 658 36.43 1.63 2.53
C ILE A 658 36.33 2.83 1.60
N ILE A 659 36.80 2.71 0.37
CA ILE A 659 36.63 3.70 -0.68
C ILE A 659 35.68 3.13 -1.73
N VAL A 660 34.57 3.84 -1.98
CA VAL A 660 33.60 3.50 -3.01
C VAL A 660 33.68 4.55 -4.11
N ILE A 661 33.73 4.08 -5.36
CA ILE A 661 33.84 4.93 -6.54
C ILE A 661 32.76 4.51 -7.54
N HIS A 662 31.93 5.45 -7.95
CA HIS A 662 30.93 5.28 -9.00
C HIS A 662 31.35 6.12 -10.22
N ASN A 663 31.83 5.48 -11.26
CA ASN A 663 32.24 6.12 -12.51
C ASN A 663 31.16 5.93 -13.58
N ALA A 664 30.40 6.99 -13.85
CA ALA A 664 29.36 7.01 -14.89
C ALA A 664 29.89 7.49 -16.27
N SER A 665 31.19 7.87 -16.36
CA SER A 665 31.79 8.30 -17.61
C SER A 665 32.11 7.12 -18.54
N LEU A 666 32.28 7.43 -19.82
CA LEU A 666 32.76 6.46 -20.85
C LEU A 666 34.29 6.30 -20.84
N TYR A 667 34.98 6.91 -19.88
CA TYR A 667 36.44 6.91 -19.77
C TYR A 667 36.88 6.32 -18.45
N LYS A 668 38.14 5.79 -18.44
CA LYS A 668 38.78 5.38 -17.19
C LYS A 668 39.05 6.60 -16.31
N LYS A 669 38.78 6.51 -15.03
CA LYS A 669 39.12 7.52 -14.02
C LYS A 669 40.24 7.02 -13.15
N ARG A 670 41.21 7.89 -12.87
CA ARG A 670 42.34 7.60 -11.98
C ARG A 670 42.09 8.30 -10.64
N ILE A 671 41.82 7.52 -9.60
CA ILE A 671 41.47 8.02 -8.28
C ILE A 671 42.63 7.79 -7.31
N PRO A 672 43.16 8.85 -6.67
CA PRO A 672 44.21 8.71 -5.68
C PRO A 672 43.72 8.01 -4.42
N LEU A 673 44.54 7.15 -3.85
CA LEU A 673 44.23 6.46 -2.60
C LEU A 673 45.12 7.04 -1.47
N PRO A 674 44.66 6.99 -0.21
CA PRO A 674 45.48 7.33 0.96
C PRO A 674 46.75 6.51 1.00
N LYS A 675 47.88 7.19 1.27
CA LYS A 675 49.22 6.59 1.30
C LYS A 675 49.48 5.81 2.60
N ASN A 676 50.49 4.96 2.56
CA ASN A 676 50.98 4.16 3.69
C ASN A 676 49.99 3.08 4.17
N THR A 677 49.13 2.58 3.28
CA THR A 677 48.14 1.54 3.57
C THR A 677 48.04 0.59 2.38
N ASP A 678 47.97 -0.70 2.64
CA ASP A 678 47.69 -1.70 1.59
C ASP A 678 46.21 -1.67 1.23
N TRP A 679 45.92 -1.40 -0.04
CA TRP A 679 44.56 -1.40 -0.57
C TRP A 679 44.24 -2.65 -1.39
N TYR A 680 43.04 -3.15 -1.27
CA TYR A 680 42.54 -4.33 -1.97
C TYR A 680 41.21 -4.02 -2.65
N VAL A 681 41.06 -4.49 -3.88
CA VAL A 681 39.79 -4.38 -4.62
C VAL A 681 38.89 -5.52 -4.22
N VAL A 682 37.62 -5.22 -3.85
CA VAL A 682 36.58 -6.21 -3.53
C VAL A 682 35.39 -6.11 -4.47
N VAL A 683 35.23 -4.98 -5.17
CA VAL A 683 34.28 -4.79 -6.27
C VAL A 683 34.96 -4.11 -7.42
N ASP A 684 34.80 -4.65 -8.63
CA ASP A 684 35.25 -4.07 -9.90
C ASP A 684 34.13 -4.14 -10.96
N ASP A 685 34.40 -3.91 -12.24
CA ASP A 685 33.43 -3.97 -13.32
C ASP A 685 32.97 -5.41 -13.67
N HIS A 686 33.55 -6.44 -13.07
CA HIS A 686 33.29 -7.85 -13.35
C HIS A 686 32.71 -8.62 -12.15
N ALA A 687 33.15 -8.32 -10.94
CA ALA A 687 32.85 -9.12 -9.77
C ALA A 687 32.66 -8.27 -8.49
N ALA A 688 31.88 -8.80 -7.56
CA ALA A 688 31.76 -8.31 -6.19
C ALA A 688 31.96 -9.49 -5.23
N SER A 689 32.89 -9.36 -4.29
CA SER A 689 33.35 -10.46 -3.44
C SER A 689 33.78 -9.96 -2.06
N LEU A 690 33.53 -10.77 -1.01
CA LEU A 690 34.09 -10.55 0.33
C LEU A 690 35.61 -10.86 0.40
N ILE A 691 36.12 -11.64 -0.56
CA ILE A 691 37.52 -11.97 -0.69
C ILE A 691 38.13 -11.00 -1.70
N PRO A 692 39.32 -10.40 -1.43
CA PRO A 692 39.96 -9.52 -2.37
C PRO A 692 40.13 -10.12 -3.77
N LEU A 693 39.73 -9.34 -4.78
CA LEU A 693 39.91 -9.67 -6.20
C LEU A 693 41.34 -9.42 -6.63
N SER A 694 41.95 -8.32 -6.13
CA SER A 694 43.32 -7.94 -6.40
C SER A 694 43.87 -7.02 -5.30
N LYS A 695 45.23 -6.96 -5.18
CA LYS A 695 45.94 -5.95 -4.39
C LYS A 695 46.34 -4.78 -5.29
N ILE A 696 46.17 -3.55 -4.81
CA ILE A 696 46.59 -2.35 -5.51
C ILE A 696 48.05 -2.06 -5.17
N GLY A 697 48.88 -1.99 -6.18
CA GLY A 697 50.35 -1.77 -6.03
C GLY A 697 50.78 -0.32 -6.18
N GLU A 698 49.85 0.61 -6.44
CA GLU A 698 50.08 2.03 -6.69
C GLU A 698 49.29 2.91 -5.68
N ASP A 699 49.69 4.19 -5.58
CA ASP A 699 48.97 5.20 -4.78
C ASP A 699 47.64 5.67 -5.44
N CYS A 700 47.10 4.90 -6.40
CA CYS A 700 45.88 5.22 -7.11
C CYS A 700 45.24 3.96 -7.67
N VAL A 701 43.93 4.02 -7.93
CA VAL A 701 43.20 2.98 -8.65
C VAL A 701 42.68 3.50 -9.99
N ASN A 702 42.77 2.65 -11.03
CA ASN A 702 42.22 2.95 -12.36
C ASN A 702 40.85 2.32 -12.51
N VAL A 703 39.80 3.12 -12.38
CA VAL A 703 38.41 2.71 -12.40
C VAL A 703 37.89 2.62 -13.83
N SER A 704 37.35 1.47 -14.21
CA SER A 704 36.78 1.23 -15.55
C SER A 704 35.57 2.15 -15.84
N PRO A 705 35.28 2.43 -17.12
CA PRO A 705 34.06 3.14 -17.52
C PRO A 705 32.78 2.44 -17.05
N LEU A 706 31.75 3.21 -16.72
CA LEU A 706 30.40 2.73 -16.36
C LEU A 706 30.46 1.61 -15.30
N SER A 707 31.17 1.85 -14.21
CA SER A 707 31.40 0.82 -13.18
C SER A 707 31.45 1.39 -11.77
N THR A 708 31.19 0.51 -10.81
CA THR A 708 31.44 0.74 -9.39
C THR A 708 32.68 -0.03 -8.97
N TRP A 709 33.56 0.64 -8.22
CA TRP A 709 34.71 0.00 -7.58
C TRP A 709 34.65 0.21 -6.06
N VAL A 710 35.02 -0.84 -5.32
CA VAL A 710 35.18 -0.77 -3.86
C VAL A 710 36.60 -1.24 -3.50
N CYS A 711 37.34 -0.35 -2.88
CA CYS A 711 38.66 -0.59 -2.36
C CYS A 711 38.64 -0.58 -0.84
N VAL A 712 39.30 -1.55 -0.22
CA VAL A 712 39.31 -1.72 1.24
C VAL A 712 40.70 -1.90 1.79
N ASN A 713 40.91 -1.49 3.03
CA ASN A 713 42.07 -1.89 3.79
C ASN A 713 41.64 -2.70 5.02
N TYR A 714 42.57 -3.48 5.53
CA TYR A 714 42.41 -4.29 6.72
C TYR A 714 43.12 -3.65 7.90
N LYS A 715 42.57 -3.83 9.09
CA LYS A 715 43.19 -3.42 10.34
C LYS A 715 44.63 -3.99 10.39
N THR A 716 45.59 -3.13 10.55
CA THR A 716 46.94 -3.55 10.95
C THR A 716 46.82 -4.15 12.36
N LYS A 717 47.17 -5.43 12.48
CA LYS A 717 47.18 -6.16 13.75
C LYS A 717 48.19 -5.55 14.72
#